data_f6d9c84687be8da6b30397cdba79b64b
#
_entry.id   f6d9c84687be8da6b30397cdba79b64b
#
_cell.length_a   1.000
_cell.length_b   1.000
_cell.length_c   1.000
_cell.angle_alpha   90.00
_cell.angle_beta   90.00
_cell.angle_gamma   90.00
#
_symmetry.space_group_name_H-M   'P 1'
#
loop_
_entity.id
_entity.type
_entity.pdbx_description
1 polymer ?
#
loop_
_entity_poly.entity_id
_entity_poly.type
_entity_poly.pdbx_seq_one_letter_code
_entity_poly.pdbx_strand_id
1 'polypeptide(L)'
;MNTSKLQAFATDARRQLMNAVQARLDAALVPNSDAQVDDPRAFDFLQHEIERAGGGEEGRRHVVERYAYRWFNRIIAFRYMDVHGFTGTPVVSPAGLTSMNGLPEVLAAAKRGEYDDSTVFSLRGNDKAKERIEGLLSGSIMADDPQGLAYGLLLQSECRFWNRNLLFMFESVVHESGRVDELLMPADLLAEGSVLRNAVEAMTPEDCGVDDPSGNVEIIGWLYQYYISERKNEVMDGFKKNHKAGADEIPAATQLFTPDWIVRYLVQNTVGRLWVQSHPDSQLYKNWDYYIQPSEDGSTENEDILNIQTPEELTVCDPACGSGHMLTYAFDLLYEIYEEEGYASSDIPRLILKHNLYGMEIDERAASLAAFALTMKARSRSRRFFKKQVEPNIQRIAPISFEEGDVADLNDLYQVDLDFTVWNTYAKADVYGSLIQPPQELVELAASSPESEDGIDTLFDPLLREHAEDVFTQTRYLARKYVAVVANPPYMGAKNMSGELKQFVQDHYEDGKADLFAAFIYRLFELVPKHGQLGFMTPYVWMFISSYEQMRQRIIRQEHISSLIQLEYSGFEGATVPICTFTLEKGYSSKKSAFVRLSDFVGAKQQGPRALEIIDAHNNEQSAHSDMRRYFFEVSQREFAQIPGSSIVYWLSKPMLEAFAKGQQLQTVASPRKGLDTGFNERFLRHWFEVSLNEESAFSIKPGAIWFPYNK
;
A
#
# COMPACT_ATOMS: atom_id res chain seq x y z
N MET A 1 -3.43 14.86 14.79
CA MET A 1 -2.21 14.82 13.95
C MET A 1 -2.19 16.02 13.00
N ASN A 2 -1.06 16.71 12.88
CA ASN A 2 -0.90 17.89 12.00
C ASN A 2 -0.28 17.47 10.66
N THR A 3 -1.12 17.08 9.70
CA THR A 3 -0.70 16.58 8.38
C THR A 3 0.12 17.59 7.57
N SER A 4 -0.16 18.91 7.68
CA SER A 4 0.60 19.95 6.95
C SER A 4 2.04 20.05 7.43
N LYS A 5 2.28 19.85 8.74
CA LYS A 5 3.63 19.86 9.31
C LYS A 5 4.42 18.62 8.85
N LEU A 6 3.78 17.46 8.85
CA LEU A 6 4.38 16.22 8.35
C LEU A 6 4.72 16.30 6.85
N GLN A 7 3.85 16.92 6.05
CA GLN A 7 4.09 17.14 4.63
C GLN A 7 5.31 18.03 4.40
N ALA A 8 5.39 19.16 5.09
CA ALA A 8 6.53 20.07 4.99
C ALA A 8 7.84 19.37 5.37
N PHE A 9 7.82 18.61 6.47
CA PHE A 9 8.98 17.82 6.91
C PHE A 9 9.41 16.78 5.88
N ALA A 10 8.50 15.94 5.40
CA ALA A 10 8.85 14.84 4.51
C ALA A 10 9.41 15.34 3.16
N THR A 11 8.84 16.42 2.61
CA THR A 11 9.33 17.05 1.38
C THR A 11 10.74 17.66 1.57
N ASP A 12 10.96 18.35 2.68
CA ASP A 12 12.28 18.93 2.99
C ASP A 12 13.33 17.84 3.28
N ALA A 13 12.96 16.81 4.04
CA ALA A 13 13.81 15.67 4.36
C ALA A 13 14.26 14.92 3.09
N ARG A 14 13.36 14.71 2.11
CA ARG A 14 13.72 14.11 0.82
C ARG A 14 14.83 14.90 0.15
N ARG A 15 14.68 16.21 0.02
CA ARG A 15 15.66 17.08 -0.62
C ARG A 15 17.00 17.08 0.11
N GLN A 16 16.99 17.18 1.44
CA GLN A 16 18.21 17.15 2.26
C GLN A 16 18.94 15.81 2.13
N LEU A 17 18.24 14.69 2.24
CA LEU A 17 18.83 13.37 2.15
C LEU A 17 19.36 13.05 0.75
N MET A 18 18.64 13.42 -0.30
CA MET A 18 19.13 13.27 -1.68
C MET A 18 20.45 14.00 -1.86
N ASN A 19 20.58 15.25 -1.39
CA ASN A 19 21.82 16.02 -1.50
C ASN A 19 22.95 15.43 -0.65
N ALA A 20 22.64 14.98 0.58
CA ALA A 20 23.63 14.41 1.48
C ALA A 20 24.18 13.07 0.97
N VAL A 21 23.30 12.18 0.51
CA VAL A 21 23.70 10.89 -0.07
C VAL A 21 24.44 11.09 -1.40
N GLN A 22 24.01 12.04 -2.26
CA GLN A 22 24.76 12.39 -3.47
C GLN A 22 26.19 12.83 -3.14
N ALA A 23 26.37 13.69 -2.17
CA ALA A 23 27.69 14.14 -1.74
C ALA A 23 28.57 12.99 -1.23
N ARG A 24 27.96 12.03 -0.49
CA ARG A 24 28.67 10.81 -0.04
C ARG A 24 29.03 9.89 -1.20
N LEU A 25 28.11 9.72 -2.16
CA LEU A 25 28.37 8.94 -3.38
C LEU A 25 29.51 9.54 -4.21
N ASP A 26 29.47 10.86 -4.42
CA ASP A 26 30.52 11.54 -5.19
C ASP A 26 31.88 11.42 -4.50
N ALA A 27 31.95 11.54 -3.19
CA ALA A 27 33.15 11.32 -2.41
C ALA A 27 33.65 9.86 -2.47
N ALA A 28 32.75 8.89 -2.42
CA ALA A 28 33.07 7.46 -2.50
C ALA A 28 33.66 7.09 -3.89
N LEU A 29 33.15 7.67 -4.95
CA LEU A 29 33.57 7.37 -6.34
C LEU A 29 34.85 8.10 -6.79
N VAL A 30 35.47 8.94 -5.94
CA VAL A 30 36.78 9.51 -6.23
C VAL A 30 37.86 8.40 -6.29
N PRO A 31 38.73 8.36 -7.29
CA PRO A 31 39.80 7.38 -7.34
C PRO A 31 40.68 7.39 -6.08
N ASN A 32 40.93 6.24 -5.50
CA ASN A 32 41.66 6.04 -4.24
C ASN A 32 40.95 6.73 -3.04
N SER A 33 39.62 6.81 -3.06
CA SER A 33 38.83 7.27 -1.91
C SER A 33 38.99 6.34 -0.69
N ASP A 34 38.72 6.87 0.49
CA ASP A 34 38.69 6.06 1.72
C ASP A 34 37.73 4.87 1.57
N ALA A 35 36.59 5.05 0.86
CA ALA A 35 35.63 3.99 0.56
C ALA A 35 36.27 2.83 -0.21
N GLN A 36 37.06 3.13 -1.23
CA GLN A 36 37.76 2.12 -2.06
C GLN A 36 38.87 1.41 -1.30
N VAL A 37 39.53 2.11 -0.37
CA VAL A 37 40.64 1.59 0.41
C VAL A 37 40.18 0.81 1.64
N ASP A 38 39.23 1.33 2.39
CA ASP A 38 38.79 0.78 3.69
C ASP A 38 37.76 -0.34 3.52
N ASP A 39 36.86 -0.26 2.53
CA ASP A 39 35.88 -1.31 2.24
C ASP A 39 35.70 -1.54 0.73
N PRO A 40 36.67 -2.20 0.06
CA PRO A 40 36.63 -2.46 -1.37
C PRO A 40 35.41 -3.29 -1.80
N ARG A 41 34.88 -4.16 -0.95
CA ARG A 41 33.68 -4.96 -1.26
C ARG A 41 32.42 -4.10 -1.36
N ALA A 42 32.22 -3.19 -0.40
CA ALA A 42 31.10 -2.24 -0.46
C ALA A 42 31.22 -1.33 -1.68
N PHE A 43 32.44 -0.93 -2.03
CA PHE A 43 32.72 -0.10 -3.20
C PHE A 43 32.39 -0.84 -4.51
N ASP A 44 32.86 -2.08 -4.68
CA ASP A 44 32.58 -2.90 -5.85
C ASP A 44 31.07 -3.18 -5.98
N PHE A 45 30.38 -3.48 -4.89
CA PHE A 45 28.93 -3.69 -4.87
C PHE A 45 28.19 -2.41 -5.30
N LEU A 46 28.61 -1.23 -4.78
CA LEU A 46 28.04 0.06 -5.15
C LEU A 46 28.18 0.34 -6.65
N GLN A 47 29.34 0.02 -7.25
CA GLN A 47 29.54 0.16 -8.69
C GLN A 47 28.60 -0.75 -9.49
N HIS A 48 28.44 -2.00 -9.08
CA HIS A 48 27.52 -2.93 -9.73
C HIS A 48 26.04 -2.48 -9.59
N GLU A 49 25.66 -1.91 -8.45
CA GLU A 49 24.31 -1.34 -8.30
C GLU A 49 24.06 -0.18 -9.27
N ILE A 50 25.05 0.72 -9.45
CA ILE A 50 24.96 1.81 -10.42
C ILE A 50 24.78 1.26 -11.84
N GLU A 51 25.57 0.24 -12.22
CA GLU A 51 25.50 -0.38 -13.54
C GLU A 51 24.13 -1.05 -13.77
N ARG A 52 23.64 -1.84 -12.80
CA ARG A 52 22.31 -2.48 -12.86
C ARG A 52 21.16 -1.47 -12.96
N ALA A 53 21.32 -0.30 -12.34
CA ALA A 53 20.31 0.77 -12.38
C ALA A 53 20.38 1.64 -13.66
N GLY A 54 21.09 1.19 -14.70
CA GLY A 54 21.19 1.87 -16.00
C GLY A 54 22.53 2.56 -16.27
N GLY A 55 23.46 2.54 -15.31
CA GLY A 55 24.80 3.14 -15.44
C GLY A 55 24.79 4.66 -15.48
N GLY A 56 25.96 5.26 -15.55
CA GLY A 56 26.13 6.71 -15.72
C GLY A 56 25.40 7.58 -14.70
N GLU A 57 24.83 8.69 -15.15
CA GLU A 57 24.08 9.61 -14.28
C GLU A 57 22.72 9.04 -13.84
N GLU A 58 22.08 8.24 -14.68
CA GLU A 58 20.79 7.63 -14.38
C GLU A 58 20.91 6.59 -13.26
N GLY A 59 21.88 5.67 -13.38
CA GLY A 59 22.16 4.70 -12.34
C GLY A 59 22.55 5.34 -11.01
N ARG A 60 23.38 6.41 -11.04
CA ARG A 60 23.73 7.18 -9.84
C ARG A 60 22.51 7.80 -9.18
N ARG A 61 21.61 8.40 -9.97
CA ARG A 61 20.38 9.01 -9.45
C ARG A 61 19.49 7.97 -8.75
N HIS A 62 19.32 6.79 -9.35
CA HIS A 62 18.52 5.70 -8.74
C HIS A 62 19.14 5.20 -7.43
N VAL A 63 20.46 5.04 -7.38
CA VAL A 63 21.17 4.67 -6.15
C VAL A 63 21.00 5.74 -5.07
N VAL A 64 21.19 7.02 -5.41
CA VAL A 64 20.98 8.12 -4.45
C VAL A 64 19.55 8.13 -3.92
N GLU A 65 18.54 7.96 -4.78
CA GLU A 65 17.14 7.94 -4.37
C GLU A 65 16.85 6.76 -3.43
N ARG A 66 17.38 5.57 -3.75
CA ARG A 66 17.23 4.38 -2.91
C ARG A 66 17.80 4.58 -1.50
N TYR A 67 19.08 5.00 -1.41
CA TYR A 67 19.76 5.14 -0.12
C TYR A 67 19.28 6.37 0.68
N ALA A 68 18.91 7.46 0.04
CA ALA A 68 18.28 8.60 0.70
C ALA A 68 16.98 8.19 1.38
N TYR A 69 16.18 7.36 0.69
CA TYR A 69 14.94 6.86 1.26
C TYR A 69 15.17 5.85 2.39
N ARG A 70 16.14 4.95 2.28
CA ARG A 70 16.51 4.03 3.38
C ARG A 70 16.87 4.79 4.64
N TRP A 71 17.67 5.85 4.52
CA TRP A 71 18.01 6.70 5.66
C TRP A 71 16.82 7.49 6.20
N PHE A 72 15.92 7.94 5.35
CA PHE A 72 14.65 8.52 5.80
C PHE A 72 13.88 7.54 6.68
N ASN A 73 13.67 6.32 6.19
CA ASN A 73 12.94 5.28 6.91
C ASN A 73 13.60 4.96 8.26
N ARG A 74 14.93 4.85 8.32
CA ARG A 74 15.67 4.60 9.57
C ARG A 74 15.50 5.71 10.59
N ILE A 75 15.58 6.97 10.17
CA ILE A 75 15.41 8.12 11.06
C ILE A 75 13.99 8.16 11.64
N ILE A 76 12.96 8.00 10.80
CA ILE A 76 11.56 8.01 11.27
C ILE A 76 11.23 6.78 12.13
N ALA A 77 11.81 5.61 11.81
CA ALA A 77 11.66 4.40 12.60
C ALA A 77 12.27 4.58 13.99
N PHE A 78 13.51 5.04 14.10
CA PHE A 78 14.12 5.33 15.39
C PHE A 78 13.35 6.40 16.15
N ARG A 79 12.90 7.47 15.48
CA ARG A 79 12.10 8.50 16.13
C ARG A 79 10.81 7.94 16.73
N TYR A 80 10.09 7.11 15.98
CA TYR A 80 8.89 6.43 16.47
C TYR A 80 9.20 5.53 17.67
N MET A 81 10.26 4.72 17.57
CA MET A 81 10.70 3.82 18.64
C MET A 81 11.15 4.58 19.88
N ASP A 82 11.89 5.68 19.73
CA ASP A 82 12.32 6.53 20.83
C ASP A 82 11.14 7.08 21.62
N VAL A 83 10.16 7.63 20.91
CA VAL A 83 8.96 8.25 21.51
C VAL A 83 8.17 7.24 22.35
N HIS A 84 8.08 5.98 21.88
CA HIS A 84 7.42 4.90 22.59
C HIS A 84 8.31 4.17 23.62
N GLY A 85 9.57 4.60 23.79
CA GLY A 85 10.52 3.98 24.72
C GLY A 85 10.90 2.54 24.34
N PHE A 86 10.91 2.21 23.05
CA PHE A 86 11.26 0.87 22.55
C PHE A 86 12.77 0.71 22.39
N THR A 87 13.52 1.78 22.19
CA THR A 87 14.98 1.79 22.02
C THR A 87 15.77 1.68 23.34
N GLY A 88 15.16 1.89 24.49
CA GLY A 88 15.88 1.97 25.76
C GLY A 88 16.55 3.35 25.94
N THR A 89 17.68 3.61 25.28
CA THR A 89 18.27 4.93 25.15
C THR A 89 17.85 5.54 23.81
N PRO A 90 17.26 6.75 23.78
CA PRO A 90 16.84 7.40 22.54
C PRO A 90 17.99 7.59 21.55
N VAL A 91 17.81 7.11 20.32
CA VAL A 91 18.85 7.07 19.28
C VAL A 91 18.92 8.38 18.48
N VAL A 92 17.77 8.94 18.11
CA VAL A 92 17.68 10.17 17.32
C VAL A 92 17.10 11.33 18.14
N SER A 93 16.46 11.02 19.26
CA SER A 93 15.78 11.98 20.10
C SER A 93 16.64 12.42 21.30
N PRO A 94 16.50 13.66 21.79
CA PRO A 94 17.09 14.07 23.07
C PRO A 94 16.35 13.42 24.25
N ALA A 95 16.96 13.45 25.45
CA ALA A 95 16.41 12.86 26.68
C ALA A 95 14.96 13.30 26.97
N GLY A 96 14.63 14.57 26.71
CA GLY A 96 13.27 15.11 26.89
C GLY A 96 12.30 14.83 25.74
N LEU A 97 12.71 14.11 24.71
CA LEU A 97 11.95 13.72 23.50
C LEU A 97 11.43 14.87 22.63
N THR A 98 11.41 16.11 23.14
CA THR A 98 10.78 17.27 22.48
C THR A 98 11.72 18.46 22.28
N SER A 99 12.93 18.46 22.89
CA SER A 99 13.86 19.56 22.79
C SER A 99 14.63 19.55 21.47
N MET A 100 14.39 20.53 20.60
CA MET A 100 15.10 20.69 19.34
C MET A 100 16.59 20.99 19.48
N ASN A 101 17.00 21.59 20.60
CA ASN A 101 18.38 22.02 20.85
C ASN A 101 19.23 20.97 21.59
N GLY A 102 18.61 19.83 21.96
CA GLY A 102 19.31 18.74 22.63
C GLY A 102 20.11 17.87 21.67
N LEU A 103 21.19 17.26 22.15
CA LEU A 103 21.85 16.17 21.43
C LEU A 103 20.99 14.90 21.52
N PRO A 104 21.05 13.99 20.53
CA PRO A 104 20.51 12.64 20.68
C PRO A 104 21.02 12.02 21.98
N GLU A 105 20.13 11.38 22.75
CA GLU A 105 20.48 10.89 24.08
C GLU A 105 21.59 9.83 24.05
N VAL A 106 21.61 8.98 23.01
CA VAL A 106 22.71 8.01 22.81
C VAL A 106 24.08 8.69 22.75
N LEU A 107 24.18 9.86 22.12
CA LEU A 107 25.41 10.64 22.09
C LEU A 107 25.68 11.37 23.41
N ALA A 108 24.66 11.94 24.04
CA ALA A 108 24.76 12.60 25.32
C ALA A 108 25.19 11.63 26.43
N ALA A 109 24.65 10.42 26.43
CA ALA A 109 25.04 9.30 27.30
C ALA A 109 26.50 8.87 27.05
N ALA A 110 26.88 8.68 25.80
CA ALA A 110 28.28 8.34 25.44
C ALA A 110 29.29 9.40 25.92
N LYS A 111 28.95 10.70 25.86
CA LYS A 111 29.78 11.79 26.44
C LYS A 111 29.92 11.74 27.94
N ARG A 112 28.96 11.09 28.65
CA ARG A 112 29.04 10.84 30.10
C ARG A 112 29.73 9.51 30.42
N GLY A 113 30.15 8.73 29.38
CA GLY A 113 30.71 7.38 29.55
C GLY A 113 29.66 6.32 29.82
N GLU A 114 28.39 6.59 29.52
CA GLU A 114 27.25 5.67 29.67
C GLU A 114 26.96 4.99 28.33
N TYR A 115 27.08 3.67 28.27
CA TYR A 115 26.85 2.87 27.07
C TYR A 115 25.96 1.67 27.37
N ASP A 116 25.20 1.22 26.41
CA ASP A 116 24.49 -0.05 26.49
C ASP A 116 25.40 -1.22 26.06
N ASP A 117 26.39 -1.49 26.88
CA ASP A 117 27.39 -2.55 26.67
C ASP A 117 26.77 -3.95 26.58
N SER A 118 25.64 -4.17 27.28
CA SER A 118 25.00 -5.48 27.34
C SER A 118 24.24 -5.85 26.08
N THR A 119 23.90 -4.86 25.26
CA THR A 119 23.07 -5.01 24.06
C THR A 119 23.82 -4.56 22.80
N VAL A 120 24.05 -3.26 22.65
CA VAL A 120 24.60 -2.68 21.40
C VAL A 120 26.04 -3.08 21.15
N PHE A 121 26.90 -2.97 22.17
CA PHE A 121 28.34 -3.25 22.01
C PHE A 121 28.74 -4.71 22.30
N SER A 122 27.80 -5.56 22.73
CA SER A 122 28.03 -7.01 22.83
C SER A 122 28.00 -7.73 21.47
N LEU A 123 27.58 -7.05 20.39
CA LEU A 123 27.55 -7.61 19.05
C LEU A 123 28.97 -7.75 18.48
N ARG A 124 29.18 -8.85 17.75
CA ARG A 124 30.47 -9.11 17.08
C ARG A 124 30.83 -7.95 16.14
N GLY A 125 32.01 -7.38 16.32
CA GLY A 125 32.54 -6.29 15.50
C GLY A 125 32.23 -4.87 16.02
N ASN A 126 31.43 -4.72 17.08
CA ASN A 126 31.15 -3.41 17.68
C ASN A 126 32.18 -2.92 18.71
N ASP A 127 33.07 -3.81 19.22
CA ASP A 127 34.11 -3.43 20.20
C ASP A 127 35.00 -2.31 19.68
N LYS A 128 35.45 -2.41 18.42
CA LYS A 128 36.27 -1.38 17.77
C LYS A 128 35.50 -0.07 17.55
N ALA A 129 34.20 -0.14 17.32
CA ALA A 129 33.37 1.05 17.21
C ALA A 129 33.32 1.80 18.53
N LYS A 130 33.13 1.11 19.66
CA LYS A 130 33.15 1.72 21.00
C LYS A 130 34.48 2.42 21.29
N GLU A 131 35.60 1.71 21.11
CA GLU A 131 36.95 2.29 21.30
C GLU A 131 37.15 3.57 20.46
N ARG A 132 36.70 3.57 19.20
CA ARG A 132 36.80 4.74 18.32
C ARG A 132 35.90 5.88 18.78
N ILE A 133 34.68 5.61 19.24
CA ILE A 133 33.76 6.61 19.82
C ILE A 133 34.41 7.27 21.04
N GLU A 134 34.95 6.48 21.98
CA GLU A 134 35.63 6.96 23.17
C GLU A 134 36.87 7.82 22.80
N GLY A 135 37.63 7.38 21.81
CA GLY A 135 38.79 8.13 21.29
C GLY A 135 38.40 9.49 20.69
N LEU A 136 37.32 9.54 19.91
CA LEU A 136 36.81 10.80 19.34
C LEU A 136 36.27 11.75 20.41
N LEU A 137 35.49 11.24 21.36
CA LEU A 137 34.86 12.06 22.39
C LEU A 137 35.86 12.54 23.46
N SER A 138 36.92 11.78 23.73
CA SER A 138 38.01 12.21 24.63
C SER A 138 39.07 13.10 23.97
N GLY A 139 39.03 13.25 22.64
CA GLY A 139 40.03 13.98 21.87
C GLY A 139 41.34 13.23 21.65
N SER A 140 41.43 11.93 21.99
CA SER A 140 42.62 11.11 21.69
C SER A 140 42.73 10.76 20.21
N ILE A 141 41.59 10.79 19.48
CA ILE A 141 41.54 10.70 18.01
C ILE A 141 41.14 12.09 17.50
N MET A 142 42.01 12.70 16.70
CA MET A 142 41.80 14.00 16.09
C MET A 142 40.94 13.85 14.82
N ALA A 143 39.93 14.69 14.68
CA ALA A 143 39.07 14.77 13.50
C ALA A 143 38.47 16.19 13.37
N ASP A 144 38.04 16.58 12.17
CA ASP A 144 37.43 17.89 11.93
C ASP A 144 36.08 18.04 12.65
N ASP A 145 35.26 16.99 12.67
CA ASP A 145 34.02 16.89 13.45
C ASP A 145 34.00 15.59 14.28
N PRO A 146 34.68 15.57 15.44
CA PRO A 146 34.75 14.37 16.27
C PRO A 146 33.38 13.97 16.84
N GLN A 147 32.49 14.94 17.08
CA GLN A 147 31.19 14.69 17.65
C GLN A 147 30.22 14.10 16.62
N GLY A 148 30.20 14.61 15.40
CA GLY A 148 29.43 14.07 14.30
C GLY A 148 29.88 12.67 13.91
N LEU A 149 31.20 12.42 13.87
CA LEU A 149 31.74 11.08 13.59
C LEU A 149 31.40 10.08 14.72
N ALA A 150 31.50 10.49 15.98
CA ALA A 150 31.11 9.64 17.10
C ALA A 150 29.61 9.29 17.04
N TYR A 151 28.75 10.25 16.73
CA TYR A 151 27.32 10.00 16.56
C TYR A 151 27.05 9.06 15.37
N GLY A 152 27.74 9.24 14.24
CA GLY A 152 27.62 8.33 13.09
C GLY A 152 27.93 6.89 13.48
N LEU A 153 28.98 6.64 14.22
CA LEU A 153 29.34 5.29 14.72
C LEU A 153 28.30 4.72 15.70
N LEU A 154 27.74 5.58 16.59
CA LEU A 154 26.63 5.17 17.48
C LEU A 154 25.40 4.76 16.67
N LEU A 155 24.99 5.56 15.69
CA LEU A 155 23.84 5.29 14.85
C LEU A 155 24.03 4.00 14.01
N GLN A 156 25.22 3.78 13.45
CA GLN A 156 25.55 2.51 12.80
C GLN A 156 25.47 1.31 13.75
N SER A 157 25.99 1.47 14.96
CA SER A 157 25.94 0.41 15.99
C SER A 157 24.51 0.06 16.38
N GLU A 158 23.63 1.07 16.50
CA GLU A 158 22.19 0.86 16.72
C GLU A 158 21.52 0.17 15.52
N CYS A 159 21.83 0.57 14.28
CA CYS A 159 21.32 -0.12 13.09
C CYS A 159 21.71 -1.61 13.07
N ARG A 160 22.97 -1.93 13.39
CA ARG A 160 23.46 -3.32 13.49
C ARG A 160 22.78 -4.10 14.62
N PHE A 161 22.51 -3.45 15.75
CA PHE A 161 21.80 -4.06 16.86
C PHE A 161 20.34 -4.38 16.51
N TRP A 162 19.62 -3.44 15.91
CA TRP A 162 18.21 -3.60 15.58
C TRP A 162 17.96 -4.47 14.35
N ASN A 163 18.97 -4.74 13.52
CA ASN A 163 18.88 -5.69 12.41
C ASN A 163 18.27 -7.02 12.83
N ARG A 164 18.67 -7.58 13.98
CA ARG A 164 18.17 -8.86 14.50
C ARG A 164 16.65 -8.93 14.72
N ASN A 165 16.00 -7.78 14.91
CA ASN A 165 14.56 -7.69 15.16
C ASN A 165 13.78 -7.04 14.02
N LEU A 166 14.46 -6.28 13.16
CA LEU A 166 13.87 -5.46 12.11
C LEU A 166 14.74 -5.59 10.85
N LEU A 167 14.92 -6.83 10.37
CA LEU A 167 15.77 -7.14 9.20
C LEU A 167 15.33 -6.34 7.98
N PHE A 168 14.03 -6.19 7.76
CA PHE A 168 13.43 -5.44 6.67
C PHE A 168 13.69 -3.92 6.73
N MET A 169 14.13 -3.37 7.88
CA MET A 169 14.43 -1.95 8.07
C MET A 169 15.92 -1.67 8.15
N PHE A 170 16.66 -2.59 8.76
CA PHE A 170 18.10 -2.46 9.01
C PHE A 170 18.83 -3.65 8.40
N GLU A 171 19.33 -3.52 7.17
CA GLU A 171 20.09 -4.58 6.55
C GLU A 171 21.37 -4.88 7.31
N SER A 172 21.77 -6.14 7.27
CA SER A 172 23.00 -6.59 7.93
C SER A 172 24.24 -6.18 7.15
N VAL A 173 25.26 -5.69 7.84
CA VAL A 173 26.60 -5.46 7.28
C VAL A 173 27.31 -6.76 6.84
N VAL A 174 26.72 -7.93 7.11
CA VAL A 174 27.19 -9.19 6.54
C VAL A 174 26.90 -9.24 5.04
N HIS A 175 25.84 -8.55 4.59
CA HIS A 175 25.54 -8.35 3.19
C HIS A 175 26.19 -7.05 2.69
N GLU A 176 26.67 -7.05 1.48
CA GLU A 176 27.34 -5.90 0.85
C GLU A 176 26.45 -4.66 0.80
N SER A 177 25.12 -4.82 0.59
CA SER A 177 24.12 -3.75 0.62
C SER A 177 24.08 -2.99 1.95
N GLY A 178 24.18 -3.68 3.08
CA GLY A 178 24.24 -3.05 4.41
C GLY A 178 25.52 -2.27 4.65
N ARG A 179 26.64 -2.65 4.04
CA ARG A 179 27.89 -1.89 4.06
C ARG A 179 27.79 -0.61 3.22
N VAL A 180 27.10 -0.67 2.08
CA VAL A 180 26.84 0.53 1.25
C VAL A 180 25.93 1.51 1.99
N ASP A 181 24.94 1.05 2.76
CA ASP A 181 24.15 1.91 3.65
C ASP A 181 25.03 2.74 4.61
N GLU A 182 26.04 2.09 5.23
CA GLU A 182 26.97 2.78 6.12
C GLU A 182 27.88 3.76 5.36
N LEU A 183 28.35 3.37 4.17
CA LEU A 183 29.18 4.20 3.30
C LEU A 183 28.45 5.47 2.84
N LEU A 184 27.18 5.34 2.49
CA LEU A 184 26.33 6.43 2.02
C LEU A 184 25.56 7.14 3.15
N MET A 185 25.89 6.89 4.42
CA MET A 185 25.26 7.57 5.55
C MET A 185 25.38 9.09 5.43
N PRO A 186 24.28 9.86 5.58
CA PRO A 186 24.32 11.31 5.54
C PRO A 186 25.29 11.91 6.57
N ALA A 187 26.02 12.90 6.18
CA ALA A 187 26.83 13.73 7.09
C ALA A 187 25.93 14.78 7.78
N ASP A 188 26.52 15.52 8.75
CA ASP A 188 25.91 16.70 9.38
C ASP A 188 24.55 16.47 10.05
N LEU A 189 24.25 15.23 10.48
CA LEU A 189 22.98 14.89 11.13
C LEU A 189 22.72 15.68 12.43
N LEU A 190 23.75 16.21 13.09
CA LEU A 190 23.65 17.02 14.31
C LEU A 190 23.48 18.52 14.03
N ALA A 191 23.58 18.96 12.80
CA ALA A 191 23.47 20.37 12.42
C ALA A 191 22.08 20.94 12.74
N GLU A 192 22.00 22.24 12.96
CA GLU A 192 20.72 22.94 13.10
C GLU A 192 19.92 22.83 11.80
N GLY A 193 18.63 22.48 11.90
CA GLY A 193 17.77 22.26 10.72
C GLY A 193 18.03 20.96 9.95
N SER A 194 18.86 20.05 10.49
CA SER A 194 19.08 18.73 9.88
C SER A 194 17.79 17.89 9.88
N VAL A 195 17.75 16.89 8.99
CA VAL A 195 16.62 15.93 8.89
C VAL A 195 16.30 15.30 10.25
N LEU A 196 17.33 14.97 11.04
CA LEU A 196 17.16 14.37 12.35
C LEU A 196 16.44 15.31 13.33
N ARG A 197 16.87 16.58 13.41
CA ARG A 197 16.21 17.58 14.28
C ARG A 197 14.80 17.91 13.81
N ASN A 198 14.61 18.02 12.52
CA ASN A 198 13.30 18.26 11.93
C ASN A 198 12.34 17.08 12.16
N ALA A 199 12.85 15.82 12.19
CA ALA A 199 12.06 14.64 12.54
C ALA A 199 11.57 14.72 14.00
N VAL A 200 12.42 15.13 14.94
CA VAL A 200 12.02 15.30 16.35
C VAL A 200 10.92 16.34 16.50
N GLU A 201 10.98 17.41 15.73
CA GLU A 201 9.95 18.46 15.73
C GLU A 201 8.65 18.00 15.10
N ALA A 202 8.73 17.35 13.93
CA ALA A 202 7.56 16.95 13.13
C ALA A 202 6.79 15.78 13.75
N MET A 203 7.50 14.81 14.33
CA MET A 203 6.92 13.60 14.94
C MET A 203 6.85 13.78 16.46
N THR A 204 5.86 14.52 16.95
CA THR A 204 5.66 14.72 18.39
C THR A 204 5.18 13.44 19.07
N PRO A 205 5.41 13.27 20.40
CA PRO A 205 4.85 12.14 21.14
C PRO A 205 3.34 11.98 20.98
N GLU A 206 2.62 13.10 20.95
CA GLU A 206 1.17 13.13 20.75
C GLU A 206 0.79 12.64 19.33
N ASP A 207 1.46 13.13 18.28
CA ASP A 207 1.21 12.71 16.90
C ASP A 207 1.56 11.22 16.68
N CYS A 208 2.55 10.69 17.40
CA CYS A 208 2.90 9.26 17.40
C CYS A 208 1.96 8.38 18.25
N GLY A 209 1.02 8.97 18.99
CA GLY A 209 0.02 8.24 19.75
C GLY A 209 0.57 7.56 21.02
N VAL A 210 1.46 8.23 21.76
CA VAL A 210 2.05 7.65 23.01
C VAL A 210 0.99 7.34 24.04
N ASP A 211 -0.06 8.16 24.12
CA ASP A 211 -1.18 7.97 25.05
C ASP A 211 -2.24 6.97 24.54
N ASP A 212 -2.12 6.50 23.29
CA ASP A 212 -3.00 5.49 22.70
C ASP A 212 -2.39 4.08 22.89
N PRO A 213 -3.11 3.14 23.55
CA PRO A 213 -2.62 1.77 23.71
C PRO A 213 -2.30 1.04 22.42
N SER A 214 -2.92 1.43 21.29
CA SER A 214 -2.65 0.87 19.97
C SER A 214 -1.47 1.54 19.25
N GLY A 215 -1.04 2.72 19.71
CA GLY A 215 -0.08 3.58 19.04
C GLY A 215 -0.62 4.15 17.72
N ASN A 216 -0.15 5.30 17.29
CA ASN A 216 -0.51 5.86 15.98
C ASN A 216 0.56 5.55 14.95
N VAL A 217 0.56 4.34 14.40
CA VAL A 217 1.50 3.94 13.34
C VAL A 217 1.15 4.54 11.97
N GLU A 218 -0.04 5.11 11.79
CA GLU A 218 -0.45 5.77 10.55
C GLU A 218 0.46 6.94 10.16
N ILE A 219 1.09 7.59 11.15
CA ILE A 219 2.05 8.66 10.91
C ILE A 219 3.15 8.22 9.94
N ILE A 220 3.56 6.95 9.98
CA ILE A 220 4.57 6.38 9.08
C ILE A 220 4.07 6.35 7.63
N GLY A 221 2.82 5.94 7.43
CA GLY A 221 2.18 5.92 6.10
C GLY A 221 2.02 7.32 5.51
N TRP A 222 1.62 8.32 6.32
CA TRP A 222 1.55 9.70 5.89
C TRP A 222 2.91 10.27 5.48
N LEU A 223 3.96 9.98 6.26
CA LEU A 223 5.32 10.42 5.95
C LEU A 223 5.82 9.82 4.63
N TYR A 224 5.52 8.55 4.38
CA TYR A 224 5.82 7.91 3.10
C TYR A 224 5.12 8.61 1.93
N GLN A 225 3.81 8.83 2.03
CA GLN A 225 3.05 9.49 0.98
C GLN A 225 3.60 10.89 0.66
N TYR A 226 3.94 11.67 1.69
CA TYR A 226 4.46 13.01 1.50
C TYR A 226 5.88 13.02 0.93
N TYR A 227 6.71 12.08 1.33
CA TYR A 227 8.07 11.93 0.80
C TYR A 227 8.08 11.72 -0.71
N ILE A 228 7.18 10.89 -1.24
CA ILE A 228 7.14 10.59 -2.68
C ILE A 228 6.24 11.54 -3.47
N SER A 229 5.59 12.51 -2.82
CA SER A 229 4.61 13.41 -3.47
C SER A 229 5.18 14.21 -4.64
N GLU A 230 6.43 14.66 -4.55
CA GLU A 230 7.12 15.37 -5.66
C GLU A 230 7.30 14.45 -6.87
N ARG A 231 7.79 13.21 -6.65
CA ARG A 231 7.95 12.22 -7.74
C ARG A 231 6.60 11.87 -8.37
N LYS A 232 5.54 11.74 -7.56
CA LYS A 232 4.18 11.56 -8.06
C LYS A 232 3.76 12.69 -9.00
N ASN A 233 4.00 13.94 -8.63
CA ASN A 233 3.65 15.10 -9.47
C ASN A 233 4.43 15.09 -10.78
N GLU A 234 5.74 14.77 -10.77
CA GLU A 234 6.55 14.64 -11.98
C GLU A 234 5.99 13.59 -12.95
N VAL A 235 5.64 12.40 -12.45
CA VAL A 235 5.06 11.32 -13.25
C VAL A 235 3.68 11.73 -13.81
N MET A 236 2.83 12.35 -12.98
CA MET A 236 1.51 12.85 -13.42
C MET A 236 1.63 13.93 -14.50
N ASP A 237 2.62 14.80 -14.42
CA ASP A 237 2.90 15.80 -15.47
C ASP A 237 3.46 15.14 -16.75
N GLY A 238 4.21 14.06 -16.60
CA GLY A 238 4.65 13.21 -17.69
C GLY A 238 3.46 12.61 -18.47
N PHE A 239 2.44 12.11 -17.77
CA PHE A 239 1.22 11.58 -18.40
C PHE A 239 0.47 12.61 -19.25
N LYS A 240 0.47 13.89 -18.83
CA LYS A 240 -0.10 14.98 -19.65
C LYS A 240 0.66 15.19 -20.97
N LYS A 241 1.95 14.78 -21.00
CA LYS A 241 2.83 14.84 -22.18
C LYS A 241 2.88 13.51 -22.96
N ASN A 242 1.96 12.57 -22.69
CA ASN A 242 1.90 11.21 -23.25
C ASN A 242 3.07 10.29 -22.86
N HIS A 243 3.79 10.58 -21.78
CA HIS A 243 4.71 9.64 -21.16
C HIS A 243 3.93 8.40 -20.64
N LYS A 244 4.61 7.25 -20.58
CA LYS A 244 4.08 5.98 -20.05
C LYS A 244 4.87 5.61 -18.81
N ALA A 245 4.19 5.11 -17.78
CA ALA A 245 4.86 4.70 -16.57
C ALA A 245 5.84 3.55 -16.81
N GLY A 246 7.10 3.75 -16.43
CA GLY A 246 8.07 2.69 -16.24
C GLY A 246 7.85 1.95 -14.90
N ALA A 247 8.60 0.86 -14.69
CA ALA A 247 8.51 0.06 -13.46
C ALA A 247 8.73 0.90 -12.19
N ASP A 248 9.75 1.75 -12.20
CA ASP A 248 10.11 2.66 -11.09
C ASP A 248 9.09 3.77 -10.84
N GLU A 249 8.22 4.06 -11.82
CA GLU A 249 7.21 5.10 -11.75
C GLU A 249 5.84 4.59 -11.32
N ILE A 250 5.56 3.28 -11.46
CA ILE A 250 4.27 2.68 -11.08
C ILE A 250 3.93 2.96 -9.61
N PRO A 251 4.83 2.73 -8.62
CA PRO A 251 4.51 3.03 -7.22
C PRO A 251 4.15 4.51 -7.00
N ALA A 252 4.93 5.44 -7.54
CA ALA A 252 4.65 6.86 -7.40
C ALA A 252 3.35 7.29 -8.11
N ALA A 253 3.06 6.74 -9.28
CA ALA A 253 1.88 7.05 -10.07
C ALA A 253 0.58 6.59 -9.42
N THR A 254 0.61 5.45 -8.71
CA THR A 254 -0.58 4.74 -8.24
C THR A 254 -0.82 4.87 -6.74
N GLN A 255 0.16 5.38 -5.98
CA GLN A 255 0.00 5.52 -4.55
C GLN A 255 -1.11 6.49 -4.18
N LEU A 256 -2.03 6.01 -3.35
CA LEU A 256 -3.12 6.76 -2.80
C LEU A 256 -3.42 6.27 -1.39
N PHE A 257 -3.30 7.15 -0.39
CA PHE A 257 -3.56 6.79 1.00
C PHE A 257 -5.06 6.67 1.26
N THR A 258 -5.48 5.55 1.83
CA THR A 258 -6.89 5.30 2.14
C THR A 258 -7.29 6.01 3.43
N PRO A 259 -8.36 6.84 3.46
CA PRO A 259 -8.86 7.43 4.70
C PRO A 259 -9.22 6.39 5.75
N ASP A 260 -8.90 6.64 7.01
CA ASP A 260 -9.11 5.73 8.13
C ASP A 260 -10.54 5.18 8.21
N TRP A 261 -11.55 6.01 8.03
CA TRP A 261 -12.95 5.57 8.03
C TRP A 261 -13.28 4.56 6.93
N ILE A 262 -12.63 4.64 5.75
CA ILE A 262 -12.78 3.65 4.66
C ILE A 262 -12.09 2.36 5.04
N VAL A 263 -10.90 2.43 5.64
CA VAL A 263 -10.18 1.25 6.14
C VAL A 263 -11.05 0.50 7.16
N ARG A 264 -11.60 1.22 8.15
CA ARG A 264 -12.52 0.65 9.14
C ARG A 264 -13.73 0.01 8.47
N TYR A 265 -14.38 0.73 7.57
CA TYR A 265 -15.53 0.19 6.82
C TYR A 265 -15.17 -1.11 6.09
N LEU A 266 -14.06 -1.14 5.37
CA LEU A 266 -13.67 -2.32 4.60
C LEU A 266 -13.35 -3.52 5.50
N VAL A 267 -12.54 -3.34 6.54
CA VAL A 267 -12.14 -4.43 7.43
C VAL A 267 -13.31 -4.93 8.28
N GLN A 268 -14.14 -4.03 8.80
CA GLN A 268 -15.32 -4.40 9.59
C GLN A 268 -16.36 -5.18 8.77
N ASN A 269 -16.56 -4.81 7.50
CA ASN A 269 -17.53 -5.45 6.61
C ASN A 269 -16.95 -6.61 5.77
N THR A 270 -15.71 -7.01 6.01
CA THR A 270 -15.09 -8.23 5.46
C THR A 270 -14.70 -9.17 6.60
N VAL A 271 -13.59 -8.90 7.29
CA VAL A 271 -13.09 -9.73 8.40
C VAL A 271 -14.11 -9.80 9.54
N GLY A 272 -14.62 -8.64 9.97
CA GLY A 272 -15.64 -8.56 11.01
C GLY A 272 -16.92 -9.30 10.61
N ARG A 273 -17.35 -9.17 9.35
CA ARG A 273 -18.53 -9.89 8.83
C ARG A 273 -18.37 -11.40 8.88
N LEU A 274 -17.22 -11.95 8.47
CA LEU A 274 -16.93 -13.39 8.55
C LEU A 274 -17.02 -13.88 10.00
N TRP A 275 -16.46 -13.13 10.94
CA TRP A 275 -16.52 -13.49 12.36
C TRP A 275 -17.96 -13.53 12.88
N VAL A 276 -18.72 -12.45 12.70
CA VAL A 276 -20.11 -12.33 13.18
C VAL A 276 -21.03 -13.37 12.53
N GLN A 277 -20.84 -13.69 11.24
CA GLN A 277 -21.62 -14.73 10.55
C GLN A 277 -21.37 -16.11 11.14
N SER A 278 -20.15 -16.41 11.56
CA SER A 278 -19.75 -17.70 12.15
C SER A 278 -20.01 -17.75 13.66
N HIS A 279 -20.10 -16.59 14.34
CA HIS A 279 -20.30 -16.45 15.78
C HIS A 279 -21.48 -15.51 16.07
N PRO A 280 -22.73 -15.96 15.90
CA PRO A 280 -23.92 -15.12 16.06
C PRO A 280 -24.08 -14.51 17.47
N ASP A 281 -23.45 -15.13 18.47
CA ASP A 281 -23.48 -14.65 19.87
C ASP A 281 -22.47 -13.52 20.14
N SER A 282 -21.52 -13.29 19.23
CA SER A 282 -20.56 -12.20 19.35
C SER A 282 -21.24 -10.84 19.35
N GLN A 283 -20.79 -9.97 20.25
CA GLN A 283 -21.30 -8.60 20.37
C GLN A 283 -20.28 -7.56 19.92
N LEU A 284 -19.12 -7.97 19.36
CA LEU A 284 -18.04 -7.06 18.94
C LEU A 284 -18.52 -6.05 17.91
N TYR A 285 -19.41 -6.45 16.99
CA TYR A 285 -19.94 -5.57 15.96
C TYR A 285 -20.59 -4.28 16.50
N LYS A 286 -21.01 -4.26 17.77
CA LYS A 286 -21.57 -3.05 18.42
C LYS A 286 -20.52 -1.97 18.66
N ASN A 287 -19.24 -2.34 18.66
CA ASN A 287 -18.10 -1.44 18.82
C ASN A 287 -17.53 -0.98 17.46
N TRP A 288 -18.02 -1.52 16.35
CA TRP A 288 -17.51 -1.26 15.02
C TRP A 288 -18.36 -0.20 14.30
N ASP A 289 -17.89 1.03 14.32
CA ASP A 289 -18.63 2.23 13.89
C ASP A 289 -19.18 2.14 12.46
N TYR A 290 -18.46 1.51 11.54
CA TYR A 290 -18.82 1.42 10.12
C TYR A 290 -19.32 0.04 9.70
N TYR A 291 -19.60 -0.85 10.65
CA TYR A 291 -20.19 -2.15 10.35
C TYR A 291 -21.66 -2.00 9.95
N ILE A 292 -22.04 -2.51 8.79
CA ILE A 292 -23.43 -2.52 8.31
C ILE A 292 -24.05 -3.85 8.68
N GLN A 293 -25.03 -3.84 9.56
CA GLN A 293 -25.77 -5.04 9.95
C GLN A 293 -26.60 -5.55 8.77
N PRO A 294 -26.58 -6.86 8.48
CA PRO A 294 -27.47 -7.45 7.47
C PRO A 294 -28.94 -7.27 7.86
N SER A 295 -29.81 -7.03 6.86
CA SER A 295 -31.25 -6.99 7.10
C SER A 295 -31.78 -8.35 7.55
N GLU A 296 -32.71 -8.37 8.49
CA GLU A 296 -33.44 -9.56 8.91
C GLU A 296 -34.53 -9.97 7.88
N ASP A 297 -34.12 -10.15 6.62
CA ASP A 297 -35.04 -10.67 5.60
C ASP A 297 -35.01 -12.20 5.64
N GLY A 298 -35.70 -12.83 6.56
CA GLY A 298 -36.24 -14.20 6.66
C GLY A 298 -35.71 -15.38 5.80
N SER A 299 -34.62 -15.18 5.05
CA SER A 299 -34.07 -16.11 4.06
C SER A 299 -32.83 -16.88 4.55
N THR A 300 -32.49 -16.81 5.84
CA THR A 300 -31.16 -17.28 6.33
C THR A 300 -31.13 -18.79 6.69
N GLU A 301 -32.22 -19.54 6.56
CA GLU A 301 -32.23 -20.91 7.08
C GLU A 301 -31.42 -21.97 6.33
N ASN A 302 -30.80 -21.68 5.14
CA ASN A 302 -30.00 -22.68 4.42
C ASN A 302 -28.95 -22.07 3.44
N GLU A 303 -28.38 -20.90 3.67
CA GLU A 303 -27.27 -20.45 2.82
C GLU A 303 -25.94 -21.03 3.30
N ASP A 304 -25.17 -21.57 2.35
CA ASP A 304 -23.76 -21.92 2.60
C ASP A 304 -23.00 -20.65 3.04
N ILE A 305 -22.30 -20.70 4.14
CA ILE A 305 -21.40 -19.66 4.62
C ILE A 305 -19.99 -20.23 4.77
N LEU A 306 -18.98 -19.40 4.69
CA LEU A 306 -17.64 -19.79 5.10
C LEU A 306 -17.62 -19.80 6.64
N ASN A 307 -17.60 -20.99 7.23
CA ASN A 307 -17.62 -21.16 8.67
C ASN A 307 -16.19 -21.03 9.24
N ILE A 308 -15.96 -19.99 10.01
CA ILE A 308 -14.71 -19.72 10.73
C ILE A 308 -14.89 -20.24 12.17
N GLN A 309 -14.04 -21.15 12.60
CA GLN A 309 -14.13 -21.74 13.94
C GLN A 309 -13.20 -21.08 14.95
N THR A 310 -12.02 -20.68 14.51
CA THR A 310 -11.00 -20.06 15.36
C THR A 310 -10.46 -18.77 14.73
N PRO A 311 -9.96 -17.82 15.53
CA PRO A 311 -9.39 -16.59 15.00
C PRO A 311 -8.23 -16.81 14.02
N GLU A 312 -7.45 -17.88 14.17
CA GLU A 312 -6.31 -18.22 13.29
C GLU A 312 -6.74 -18.52 11.86
N GLU A 313 -8.00 -18.89 11.64
CA GLU A 313 -8.54 -19.15 10.30
C GLU A 313 -8.84 -17.86 9.52
N LEU A 314 -8.94 -16.71 10.21
CA LEU A 314 -9.18 -15.41 9.59
C LEU A 314 -7.93 -14.89 8.88
N THR A 315 -7.59 -15.45 7.75
CA THR A 315 -6.48 -14.97 6.92
C THR A 315 -6.89 -13.77 6.09
N VAL A 316 -6.20 -12.65 6.29
CA VAL A 316 -6.47 -11.36 5.65
C VAL A 316 -5.30 -10.99 4.76
N CYS A 317 -5.56 -10.65 3.50
CA CYS A 317 -4.53 -10.22 2.57
C CYS A 317 -4.82 -8.82 2.01
N ASP A 318 -3.77 -8.00 1.94
CA ASP A 318 -3.74 -6.80 1.11
C ASP A 318 -2.68 -7.01 0.01
N PRO A 319 -3.08 -7.22 -1.24
CA PRO A 319 -2.17 -7.58 -2.34
C PRO A 319 -1.46 -6.37 -2.97
N ALA A 320 -1.69 -5.17 -2.47
CA ALA A 320 -1.01 -3.92 -2.83
C ALA A 320 -0.95 -3.03 -1.58
N CYS A 321 -0.30 -3.57 -0.53
CA CYS A 321 -0.49 -3.10 0.83
C CYS A 321 0.12 -1.70 1.12
N GLY A 322 0.97 -1.17 0.24
CA GLY A 322 1.64 0.09 0.49
C GLY A 322 2.37 0.07 1.83
N SER A 323 2.13 1.06 2.67
CA SER A 323 2.67 1.13 4.04
C SER A 323 1.87 0.32 5.09
N GLY A 324 0.94 -0.55 4.67
CA GLY A 324 0.24 -1.50 5.53
C GLY A 324 -0.98 -0.95 6.27
N HIS A 325 -1.57 0.16 5.85
CA HIS A 325 -2.66 0.83 6.58
C HIS A 325 -3.90 -0.07 6.78
N MET A 326 -4.30 -0.84 5.76
CA MET A 326 -5.40 -1.81 5.89
C MET A 326 -5.08 -2.89 6.94
N LEU A 327 -3.85 -3.41 6.89
CA LEU A 327 -3.40 -4.50 7.76
C LEU A 327 -3.22 -4.04 9.21
N THR A 328 -2.82 -2.78 9.46
CA THR A 328 -2.68 -2.24 10.82
C THR A 328 -4.02 -2.10 11.53
N TYR A 329 -5.09 -1.74 10.83
CA TYR A 329 -6.43 -1.76 11.41
C TYR A 329 -6.99 -3.19 11.52
N ALA A 330 -6.72 -4.05 10.55
CA ALA A 330 -7.08 -5.46 10.65
C ALA A 330 -6.43 -6.13 11.88
N PHE A 331 -5.21 -5.72 12.25
CA PHE A 331 -4.55 -6.15 13.49
C PHE A 331 -5.38 -5.78 14.72
N ASP A 332 -5.89 -4.55 14.81
CA ASP A 332 -6.68 -4.11 15.96
C ASP A 332 -8.01 -4.89 16.06
N LEU A 333 -8.71 -5.07 14.95
CA LEU A 333 -9.96 -5.83 14.92
C LEU A 333 -9.74 -7.31 15.27
N LEU A 334 -8.70 -7.94 14.74
CA LEU A 334 -8.34 -9.31 15.08
C LEU A 334 -7.95 -9.44 16.57
N TYR A 335 -7.26 -8.43 17.11
CA TYR A 335 -6.90 -8.41 18.53
C TYR A 335 -8.15 -8.50 19.42
N GLU A 336 -9.22 -7.74 19.12
CA GLU A 336 -10.51 -7.81 19.83
C GLU A 336 -11.16 -9.21 19.69
N ILE A 337 -11.09 -9.84 18.51
CA ILE A 337 -11.61 -11.19 18.27
C ILE A 337 -10.86 -12.24 19.12
N TYR A 338 -9.53 -12.19 19.14
CA TYR A 338 -8.74 -13.08 20.00
C TYR A 338 -9.01 -12.87 21.50
N GLU A 339 -9.24 -11.62 21.93
CA GLU A 339 -9.62 -11.32 23.32
C GLU A 339 -11.00 -11.90 23.66
N GLU A 340 -11.99 -11.79 22.75
CA GLU A 340 -13.32 -12.40 22.91
C GLU A 340 -13.24 -13.91 23.11
N GLU A 341 -12.34 -14.59 22.36
CA GLU A 341 -12.09 -16.04 22.47
C GLU A 341 -11.22 -16.42 23.68
N GLY A 342 -10.80 -15.47 24.50
CA GLY A 342 -10.10 -15.73 25.77
C GLY A 342 -8.62 -16.05 25.62
N TYR A 343 -7.98 -15.70 24.51
CA TYR A 343 -6.53 -15.86 24.34
C TYR A 343 -5.75 -14.93 25.28
N ALA A 344 -4.56 -15.35 25.69
CA ALA A 344 -3.71 -14.53 26.53
C ALA A 344 -3.20 -13.29 25.78
N SER A 345 -3.44 -12.07 26.28
CA SER A 345 -3.07 -10.81 25.64
C SER A 345 -1.58 -10.72 25.25
N SER A 346 -0.69 -11.45 25.95
CA SER A 346 0.74 -11.50 25.62
C SER A 346 1.05 -12.30 24.35
N ASP A 347 0.18 -13.25 23.95
CA ASP A 347 0.40 -14.17 22.84
C ASP A 347 -0.33 -13.69 21.57
N ILE A 348 -1.45 -12.99 21.72
CA ILE A 348 -2.28 -12.47 20.61
C ILE A 348 -1.44 -11.78 19.52
N PRO A 349 -0.56 -10.82 19.81
CA PRO A 349 0.18 -10.11 18.76
C PRO A 349 1.00 -11.03 17.86
N ARG A 350 1.57 -12.10 18.43
CA ARG A 350 2.34 -13.09 17.67
C ARG A 350 1.45 -14.00 16.82
N LEU A 351 0.30 -14.40 17.37
CA LEU A 351 -0.67 -15.22 16.63
C LEU A 351 -1.19 -14.47 15.41
N ILE A 352 -1.55 -13.19 15.58
CA ILE A 352 -2.01 -12.34 14.47
C ILE A 352 -0.97 -12.24 13.36
N LEU A 353 0.29 -11.91 13.70
CA LEU A 353 1.35 -11.77 12.69
C LEU A 353 1.70 -13.11 12.03
N LYS A 354 1.58 -14.22 12.77
CA LYS A 354 1.92 -15.54 12.24
C LYS A 354 0.83 -16.12 11.34
N HIS A 355 -0.45 -15.92 11.69
CA HIS A 355 -1.55 -16.68 11.09
C HIS A 355 -2.49 -15.83 10.23
N ASN A 356 -2.65 -14.55 10.54
CA ASN A 356 -3.77 -13.79 10.00
C ASN A 356 -3.39 -12.78 8.91
N LEU A 357 -2.34 -11.99 9.10
CA LEU A 357 -2.07 -10.84 8.24
C LEU A 357 -1.03 -11.15 7.16
N TYR A 358 -1.36 -10.84 5.92
CA TYR A 358 -0.51 -11.02 4.75
C TYR A 358 -0.56 -9.76 3.88
N GLY A 359 0.60 -9.26 3.46
CA GLY A 359 0.72 -8.15 2.54
C GLY A 359 1.62 -8.48 1.36
N MET A 360 1.30 -7.96 0.18
CA MET A 360 2.16 -8.02 -0.99
C MET A 360 2.40 -6.60 -1.50
N GLU A 361 3.64 -6.29 -1.88
CA GLU A 361 4.02 -4.94 -2.35
C GLU A 361 5.16 -5.02 -3.36
N ILE A 362 5.12 -4.20 -4.39
CA ILE A 362 6.20 -4.10 -5.39
C ILE A 362 7.30 -3.13 -4.94
N ASP A 363 6.95 -2.09 -4.20
CA ASP A 363 7.91 -1.11 -3.68
C ASP A 363 8.54 -1.62 -2.38
N GLU A 364 9.84 -1.93 -2.43
CA GLU A 364 10.65 -2.34 -1.28
C GLU A 364 10.51 -1.40 -0.08
N ARG A 365 10.38 -0.12 -0.35
CA ARG A 365 10.30 0.94 0.65
C ARG A 365 8.97 0.89 1.41
N ALA A 366 7.89 0.72 0.68
CA ALA A 366 6.56 0.59 1.24
C ALA A 366 6.41 -0.74 2.01
N ALA A 367 6.91 -1.84 1.46
CA ALA A 367 6.93 -3.14 2.11
C ALA A 367 7.65 -3.10 3.48
N SER A 368 8.83 -2.46 3.52
CA SER A 368 9.59 -2.28 4.78
C SER A 368 8.80 -1.49 5.82
N LEU A 369 8.09 -0.44 5.40
CA LEU A 369 7.26 0.35 6.31
C LEU A 369 6.02 -0.40 6.78
N ALA A 370 5.39 -1.22 5.93
CA ALA A 370 4.27 -2.07 6.32
C ALA A 370 4.69 -3.09 7.39
N ALA A 371 5.83 -3.76 7.18
CA ALA A 371 6.42 -4.68 8.15
C ALA A 371 6.76 -3.97 9.47
N PHE A 372 7.33 -2.76 9.39
CA PHE A 372 7.63 -1.94 10.56
C PHE A 372 6.35 -1.56 11.32
N ALA A 373 5.33 -1.06 10.64
CA ALA A 373 4.07 -0.65 11.25
C ALA A 373 3.40 -1.80 12.01
N LEU A 374 3.32 -2.99 11.40
CA LEU A 374 2.77 -4.19 12.03
C LEU A 374 3.61 -4.64 13.24
N THR A 375 4.93 -4.59 13.12
CA THR A 375 5.84 -4.93 14.23
C THR A 375 5.67 -3.96 15.40
N MET A 376 5.51 -2.66 15.13
CA MET A 376 5.28 -1.65 16.17
C MET A 376 3.92 -1.82 16.84
N LYS A 377 2.87 -2.17 16.09
CA LYS A 377 1.56 -2.56 16.63
C LYS A 377 1.69 -3.74 17.60
N ALA A 378 2.37 -4.80 17.18
CA ALA A 378 2.60 -5.98 18.03
C ALA A 378 3.43 -5.63 19.28
N ARG A 379 4.44 -4.79 19.12
CA ARG A 379 5.30 -4.35 20.24
C ARG A 379 4.56 -3.47 21.24
N SER A 380 3.65 -2.60 20.80
CA SER A 380 2.84 -1.78 21.70
C SER A 380 1.93 -2.62 22.60
N ARG A 381 1.39 -3.72 22.07
CA ARG A 381 0.54 -4.66 22.81
C ARG A 381 1.32 -5.66 23.67
N SER A 382 2.61 -5.92 23.38
CA SER A 382 3.42 -6.90 24.12
C SER A 382 4.84 -6.40 24.39
N ARG A 383 5.14 -6.00 25.64
CA ARG A 383 6.48 -5.52 26.04
C ARG A 383 7.61 -6.53 25.76
N ARG A 384 7.29 -7.82 25.69
CA ARG A 384 8.26 -8.90 25.45
C ARG A 384 8.28 -9.38 23.99
N PHE A 385 7.61 -8.68 23.07
CA PHE A 385 7.46 -9.11 21.68
C PHE A 385 8.82 -9.46 21.03
N PHE A 386 9.83 -8.59 21.15
CA PHE A 386 11.16 -8.82 20.57
C PHE A 386 11.96 -10.00 21.18
N LYS A 387 11.50 -10.60 22.30
CA LYS A 387 12.16 -11.79 22.87
C LYS A 387 11.76 -13.09 22.19
N LYS A 388 10.63 -13.11 21.53
CA LYS A 388 10.07 -14.25 20.79
C LYS A 388 9.58 -13.74 19.45
N GLN A 389 10.49 -13.43 18.58
CA GLN A 389 10.21 -12.74 17.33
C GLN A 389 9.33 -13.58 16.39
N VAL A 390 8.40 -12.89 15.75
CA VAL A 390 7.65 -13.33 14.56
C VAL A 390 7.75 -12.19 13.56
N GLU A 391 8.21 -12.48 12.36
CA GLU A 391 8.23 -11.52 11.28
C GLU A 391 6.83 -11.36 10.68
N PRO A 392 6.42 -10.15 10.33
CA PRO A 392 5.16 -9.94 9.60
C PRO A 392 5.23 -10.59 8.22
N ASN A 393 4.12 -11.20 7.77
CA ASN A 393 4.03 -11.78 6.44
C ASN A 393 3.83 -10.68 5.37
N ILE A 394 4.85 -9.86 5.17
CA ILE A 394 4.89 -8.85 4.10
C ILE A 394 5.88 -9.30 3.04
N GLN A 395 5.36 -9.67 1.86
CA GLN A 395 6.16 -10.16 0.75
C GLN A 395 6.36 -9.07 -0.29
N ARG A 396 7.61 -8.72 -0.54
CA ARG A 396 7.95 -7.93 -1.72
C ARG A 396 7.81 -8.79 -2.97
N ILE A 397 7.08 -8.31 -3.96
CA ILE A 397 6.98 -8.93 -5.28
C ILE A 397 8.05 -8.31 -6.17
N ALA A 398 9.17 -8.99 -6.28
CA ALA A 398 10.41 -8.49 -6.89
C ALA A 398 10.75 -9.22 -8.19
N PRO A 399 11.38 -8.53 -9.16
CA PRO A 399 11.80 -9.17 -10.41
C PRO A 399 12.94 -10.16 -10.15
N ILE A 400 12.77 -11.38 -10.63
CA ILE A 400 13.77 -12.45 -10.60
C ILE A 400 13.79 -13.09 -11.98
N SER A 401 14.98 -13.23 -12.57
CA SER A 401 15.18 -13.82 -13.89
C SER A 401 16.39 -14.74 -13.90
N PHE A 402 16.30 -15.80 -14.70
CA PHE A 402 17.29 -16.84 -14.86
C PHE A 402 17.70 -16.93 -16.33
N GLU A 403 18.96 -17.26 -16.60
CA GLU A 403 19.45 -17.59 -17.94
C GLU A 403 19.15 -19.07 -18.28
N GLU A 404 19.32 -19.49 -19.54
CA GLU A 404 19.08 -20.88 -19.95
C GLU A 404 19.96 -21.88 -19.18
N GLY A 405 21.19 -21.51 -18.82
CA GLY A 405 22.10 -22.30 -17.99
C GLY A 405 21.57 -22.49 -16.58
N ASP A 406 21.13 -21.39 -15.97
CA ASP A 406 20.54 -21.41 -14.62
C ASP A 406 19.30 -22.32 -14.54
N VAL A 407 18.43 -22.26 -15.58
CA VAL A 407 17.23 -23.11 -15.65
C VAL A 407 17.61 -24.59 -15.73
N ALA A 408 18.65 -24.94 -16.46
CA ALA A 408 19.12 -26.34 -16.51
C ALA A 408 19.62 -26.79 -15.14
N ASP A 409 20.42 -25.96 -14.45
CA ASP A 409 20.95 -26.25 -13.11
C ASP A 409 19.80 -26.34 -12.06
N LEU A 410 18.79 -25.49 -12.14
CA LEU A 410 17.61 -25.53 -11.27
C LEU A 410 16.75 -26.78 -11.52
N ASN A 411 16.54 -27.17 -12.77
CA ASN A 411 15.83 -28.41 -13.12
C ASN A 411 16.55 -29.64 -12.57
N ASP A 412 17.89 -29.67 -12.66
CA ASP A 412 18.70 -30.72 -12.08
C ASP A 412 18.64 -30.71 -10.55
N LEU A 413 18.73 -29.52 -9.92
CA LEU A 413 18.70 -29.36 -8.46
C LEU A 413 17.38 -29.86 -7.85
N TYR A 414 16.25 -29.46 -8.45
CA TYR A 414 14.93 -29.80 -7.94
C TYR A 414 14.33 -31.05 -8.59
N GLN A 415 15.05 -31.70 -9.50
CA GLN A 415 14.64 -32.90 -10.25
C GLN A 415 13.29 -32.73 -10.96
N VAL A 416 13.14 -31.60 -11.66
CA VAL A 416 11.97 -31.23 -12.43
C VAL A 416 12.37 -30.93 -13.89
N ASP A 417 11.37 -30.83 -14.77
CA ASP A 417 11.56 -30.43 -16.16
C ASP A 417 10.60 -29.25 -16.47
N LEU A 418 10.92 -28.08 -15.91
CA LEU A 418 10.13 -26.88 -16.10
C LEU A 418 10.71 -26.03 -17.22
N ASP A 419 9.82 -25.46 -18.04
CA ASP A 419 10.19 -24.56 -19.12
C ASP A 419 10.85 -23.26 -18.61
N PHE A 420 11.68 -22.66 -19.44
CA PHE A 420 12.30 -21.36 -19.19
C PHE A 420 11.28 -20.28 -18.77
N THR A 421 10.09 -20.25 -19.40
CA THR A 421 9.03 -19.30 -19.10
C THR A 421 8.42 -19.51 -17.71
N VAL A 422 8.38 -20.73 -17.22
CA VAL A 422 7.86 -21.05 -15.86
C VAL A 422 8.80 -20.51 -14.79
N TRP A 423 10.11 -20.78 -14.90
CA TRP A 423 11.11 -20.24 -13.99
C TRP A 423 11.18 -18.71 -14.02
N ASN A 424 10.95 -18.10 -15.19
CA ASN A 424 10.97 -16.65 -15.40
C ASN A 424 9.61 -15.97 -15.22
N THR A 425 8.66 -16.61 -14.53
CA THR A 425 7.34 -16.02 -14.19
C THR A 425 7.46 -14.66 -13.54
N TYR A 426 8.49 -14.45 -12.74
CA TYR A 426 8.72 -13.20 -12.00
C TYR A 426 9.70 -12.23 -12.64
N ALA A 427 10.15 -12.45 -13.86
CA ALA A 427 11.13 -11.59 -14.52
C ALA A 427 10.69 -10.11 -14.65
N LYS A 428 9.38 -9.84 -14.58
CA LYS A 428 8.76 -8.50 -14.65
C LYS A 428 7.83 -8.24 -13.47
N ALA A 429 8.16 -8.78 -12.33
CA ALA A 429 7.32 -8.69 -11.15
C ALA A 429 7.17 -7.25 -10.61
N ASP A 430 8.15 -6.38 -10.85
CA ASP A 430 8.11 -4.95 -10.58
C ASP A 430 7.10 -4.16 -11.44
N VAL A 431 6.66 -4.75 -12.56
CA VAL A 431 5.63 -4.17 -13.45
C VAL A 431 4.26 -4.79 -13.20
N TYR A 432 4.19 -6.10 -13.02
CA TYR A 432 2.94 -6.85 -12.94
C TYR A 432 2.43 -7.03 -11.50
N GLY A 433 3.33 -7.06 -10.54
CA GLY A 433 3.02 -7.21 -9.11
C GLY A 433 2.11 -8.41 -8.83
N SER A 434 1.14 -8.19 -7.97
CA SER A 434 0.19 -9.23 -7.56
C SER A 434 -0.81 -9.66 -8.64
N LEU A 435 -0.78 -9.05 -9.83
CA LEU A 435 -1.52 -9.54 -10.99
C LEU A 435 -0.95 -10.84 -11.56
N ILE A 436 0.29 -11.20 -11.22
CA ILE A 436 0.90 -12.46 -11.65
C ILE A 436 0.08 -13.64 -11.14
N GLN A 437 -0.22 -14.58 -12.05
CA GLN A 437 -0.84 -15.87 -11.77
C GLN A 437 0.24 -16.94 -11.96
N PRO A 438 0.82 -17.47 -10.88
CA PRO A 438 1.86 -18.49 -11.01
C PRO A 438 1.32 -19.73 -11.73
N PRO A 439 2.08 -20.32 -12.67
CA PRO A 439 1.74 -21.59 -13.29
C PRO A 439 1.60 -22.71 -12.24
N GLN A 440 0.69 -23.66 -12.51
CA GLN A 440 0.38 -24.74 -11.56
C GLN A 440 1.61 -25.60 -11.22
N GLU A 441 2.47 -25.84 -12.19
CA GLU A 441 3.72 -26.59 -12.02
C GLU A 441 4.65 -25.91 -11.01
N LEU A 442 4.76 -24.58 -11.08
CA LEU A 442 5.56 -23.80 -10.14
C LEU A 442 4.92 -23.77 -8.74
N VAL A 443 3.59 -23.74 -8.66
CA VAL A 443 2.85 -23.82 -7.40
C VAL A 443 3.10 -25.16 -6.70
N GLU A 444 3.06 -26.27 -7.44
CA GLU A 444 3.31 -27.61 -6.91
C GLU A 444 4.77 -27.77 -6.44
N LEU A 445 5.71 -27.25 -7.22
CA LEU A 445 7.12 -27.25 -6.83
C LEU A 445 7.35 -26.43 -5.56
N ALA A 446 6.85 -25.19 -5.49
CA ALA A 446 6.97 -24.33 -4.33
C ALA A 446 6.30 -24.92 -3.07
N ALA A 447 5.22 -25.68 -3.22
CA ALA A 447 4.56 -26.37 -2.11
C ALA A 447 5.33 -27.59 -1.59
N SER A 448 6.09 -28.26 -2.46
CA SER A 448 6.90 -29.45 -2.10
C SER A 448 8.30 -29.08 -1.58
N SER A 449 8.79 -27.88 -1.87
CA SER A 449 10.10 -27.41 -1.42
C SER A 449 10.00 -26.90 0.03
N PRO A 450 10.81 -27.42 0.97
CA PRO A 450 10.81 -26.97 2.37
C PRO A 450 11.34 -25.55 2.50
N GLU A 451 10.83 -24.77 3.47
CA GLU A 451 11.20 -23.36 3.71
C GLU A 451 12.64 -23.15 4.21
N SER A 452 13.35 -24.20 4.60
CA SER A 452 14.79 -24.19 4.85
C SER A 452 15.30 -25.62 5.04
N GLU A 453 16.27 -26.05 4.26
CA GLU A 453 17.14 -27.16 4.61
C GLU A 453 18.54 -26.62 4.91
N ASP A 454 18.84 -26.45 6.19
CA ASP A 454 20.23 -26.42 6.68
C ASP A 454 20.86 -27.80 6.39
N GLY A 455 21.76 -27.85 5.40
CA GLY A 455 22.67 -29.00 5.29
C GLY A 455 22.74 -29.81 4.01
N ILE A 456 22.25 -29.32 2.87
CA ILE A 456 22.62 -29.93 1.59
C ILE A 456 23.91 -29.25 1.08
N ASP A 457 24.99 -30.04 1.15
CA ASP A 457 26.30 -29.71 0.55
C ASP A 457 26.11 -29.72 -0.99
N THR A 458 25.81 -28.55 -1.58
CA THR A 458 25.45 -28.46 -2.98
C THR A 458 26.61 -27.98 -3.84
N LEU A 459 26.82 -28.70 -4.94
CA LEU A 459 27.71 -28.32 -6.04
C LEU A 459 27.22 -27.07 -6.80
N PHE A 460 26.04 -26.56 -6.45
CA PHE A 460 25.34 -25.47 -7.13
C PHE A 460 25.65 -24.11 -6.49
N ASP A 461 25.53 -23.03 -7.27
CA ASP A 461 25.72 -21.66 -6.83
C ASP A 461 24.71 -21.31 -5.70
N PRO A 462 25.19 -20.89 -4.51
CA PRO A 462 24.31 -20.47 -3.42
C PRO A 462 23.35 -19.35 -3.78
N LEU A 463 23.77 -18.41 -4.65
CA LEU A 463 22.95 -17.29 -5.11
C LEU A 463 21.80 -17.76 -6.00
N LEU A 464 22.05 -18.74 -6.86
CA LEU A 464 21.00 -19.33 -7.72
C LEU A 464 19.91 -20.00 -6.86
N ARG A 465 20.30 -20.67 -5.79
CA ARG A 465 19.38 -21.27 -4.84
C ARG A 465 18.57 -20.22 -4.08
N GLU A 466 19.21 -19.17 -3.60
CA GLU A 466 18.53 -18.04 -2.93
C GLU A 466 17.46 -17.43 -3.84
N HIS A 467 17.77 -17.17 -5.11
CA HIS A 467 16.80 -16.66 -6.07
C HIS A 467 15.65 -17.65 -6.33
N ALA A 468 15.90 -18.95 -6.34
CA ALA A 468 14.83 -19.94 -6.49
C ALA A 468 13.90 -19.97 -5.27
N GLU A 469 14.43 -19.87 -4.05
CA GLU A 469 13.63 -19.78 -2.82
C GLU A 469 12.79 -18.49 -2.79
N ASP A 470 13.31 -17.39 -3.29
CA ASP A 470 12.55 -16.14 -3.45
C ASP A 470 11.39 -16.32 -4.45
N VAL A 471 11.61 -17.04 -5.58
CA VAL A 471 10.56 -17.41 -6.53
C VAL A 471 9.49 -18.27 -5.84
N PHE A 472 9.87 -19.26 -5.06
CA PHE A 472 8.92 -20.11 -4.33
C PHE A 472 8.14 -19.33 -3.29
N THR A 473 8.80 -18.44 -2.57
CA THR A 473 8.14 -17.60 -1.56
C THR A 473 7.09 -16.69 -2.19
N GLN A 474 7.41 -15.97 -3.28
CA GLN A 474 6.46 -15.17 -4.02
C GLN A 474 5.30 -16.03 -4.56
N THR A 475 5.61 -17.24 -5.05
CA THR A 475 4.60 -18.20 -5.55
C THR A 475 3.63 -18.62 -4.43
N ARG A 476 4.13 -18.95 -3.25
CA ARG A 476 3.30 -19.33 -2.09
C ARG A 476 2.31 -18.22 -1.72
N TYR A 477 2.73 -16.95 -1.72
CA TYR A 477 1.86 -15.81 -1.44
C TYR A 477 0.79 -15.60 -2.52
N LEU A 478 1.18 -15.66 -3.80
CA LEU A 478 0.29 -15.40 -4.94
C LEU A 478 -0.65 -16.54 -5.27
N ALA A 479 -0.35 -17.78 -4.84
CA ALA A 479 -1.22 -18.95 -5.04
C ALA A 479 -2.14 -19.24 -3.85
N ARG A 480 -1.81 -18.72 -2.66
CA ARG A 480 -2.59 -18.93 -1.43
C ARG A 480 -4.00 -18.36 -1.55
N LYS A 481 -4.96 -19.03 -0.87
CA LYS A 481 -6.33 -18.51 -0.68
C LYS A 481 -6.42 -17.86 0.70
N TYR A 482 -6.98 -16.66 0.73
CA TYR A 482 -7.23 -15.88 1.93
C TYR A 482 -8.73 -15.74 2.14
N VAL A 483 -9.22 -15.87 3.38
CA VAL A 483 -10.67 -15.79 3.62
C VAL A 483 -11.21 -14.37 3.44
N ALA A 484 -10.36 -13.35 3.64
CA ALA A 484 -10.66 -11.96 3.35
C ALA A 484 -9.52 -11.32 2.56
N VAL A 485 -9.85 -10.52 1.56
CA VAL A 485 -8.90 -9.66 0.84
C VAL A 485 -9.42 -8.23 0.87
N VAL A 486 -8.58 -7.30 1.33
CA VAL A 486 -8.90 -5.86 1.38
C VAL A 486 -7.86 -5.09 0.60
N ALA A 487 -8.29 -4.21 -0.29
CA ALA A 487 -7.36 -3.53 -1.17
C ALA A 487 -7.82 -2.11 -1.56
N ASN A 488 -6.85 -1.22 -1.64
CA ASN A 488 -6.92 -0.03 -2.47
C ASN A 488 -6.00 -0.25 -3.68
N PRO A 489 -6.48 -0.92 -4.76
CA PRO A 489 -5.64 -1.32 -5.87
C PRO A 489 -5.10 -0.10 -6.63
N PRO A 490 -4.03 -0.24 -7.42
CA PRO A 490 -3.49 0.85 -8.22
C PRO A 490 -4.50 1.33 -9.27
N TYR A 491 -4.63 2.67 -9.44
CA TYR A 491 -5.45 3.29 -10.49
C TYR A 491 -4.56 3.77 -11.62
N MET A 492 -4.61 3.09 -12.75
CA MET A 492 -3.88 3.49 -13.95
C MET A 492 -4.64 3.04 -15.19
N GLY A 493 -5.28 4.00 -15.86
CA GLY A 493 -5.96 3.73 -17.12
C GLY A 493 -5.00 3.25 -18.20
N ALA A 494 -5.47 2.37 -19.09
CA ALA A 494 -4.70 1.75 -20.18
C ALA A 494 -3.93 2.76 -21.06
N LYS A 495 -4.32 4.03 -21.06
CA LYS A 495 -3.63 5.10 -21.76
C LYS A 495 -2.26 5.41 -21.16
N ASN A 496 -2.09 5.23 -19.85
CA ASN A 496 -0.88 5.58 -19.10
C ASN A 496 0.05 4.37 -18.85
N MET A 497 -0.44 3.15 -19.10
CA MET A 497 0.35 1.92 -18.99
C MET A 497 1.47 1.88 -20.02
N SER A 498 2.61 1.27 -19.68
CA SER A 498 3.64 0.87 -20.64
C SER A 498 3.05 -0.10 -21.68
N GLY A 499 3.72 -0.26 -22.81
CA GLY A 499 3.29 -1.23 -23.83
C GLY A 499 3.23 -2.65 -23.28
N GLU A 500 4.21 -3.01 -22.47
CA GLU A 500 4.34 -4.33 -21.84
C GLU A 500 3.22 -4.59 -20.82
N LEU A 501 3.00 -3.68 -19.85
CA LEU A 501 1.93 -3.81 -18.87
C LEU A 501 0.55 -3.88 -19.52
N LYS A 502 0.34 -3.05 -20.54
CA LYS A 502 -0.92 -3.04 -21.29
C LYS A 502 -1.18 -4.37 -21.99
N GLN A 503 -0.15 -4.96 -22.62
CA GLN A 503 -0.25 -6.25 -23.27
C GLN A 503 -0.55 -7.35 -22.25
N PHE A 504 0.18 -7.39 -21.14
CA PHE A 504 -0.04 -8.35 -20.07
C PHE A 504 -1.48 -8.30 -19.54
N VAL A 505 -1.99 -7.10 -19.23
CA VAL A 505 -3.36 -6.92 -18.73
C VAL A 505 -4.39 -7.33 -19.79
N GLN A 506 -4.13 -7.08 -21.08
CA GLN A 506 -5.02 -7.50 -22.16
C GLN A 506 -5.07 -9.01 -22.31
N ASP A 507 -3.93 -9.70 -22.18
CA ASP A 507 -3.83 -11.14 -22.38
C ASP A 507 -4.42 -11.94 -21.21
N HIS A 508 -4.30 -11.44 -19.96
CA HIS A 508 -4.71 -12.16 -18.75
C HIS A 508 -6.02 -11.63 -18.14
N TYR A 509 -6.39 -10.37 -18.41
CA TYR A 509 -7.53 -9.68 -17.79
C TYR A 509 -8.33 -8.86 -18.83
N GLU A 510 -8.72 -9.45 -19.94
CA GLU A 510 -9.35 -8.74 -21.07
C GLU A 510 -10.53 -7.87 -20.67
N ASP A 511 -11.42 -8.36 -19.80
CA ASP A 511 -12.59 -7.62 -19.31
C ASP A 511 -12.23 -6.50 -18.31
N GLY A 512 -11.02 -6.54 -17.73
CA GLY A 512 -10.44 -5.54 -16.83
C GLY A 512 -9.45 -4.58 -17.50
N LYS A 513 -9.18 -4.69 -18.79
CA LYS A 513 -8.09 -3.99 -19.51
C LYS A 513 -8.17 -2.47 -19.56
N ALA A 514 -9.30 -1.90 -19.16
CA ALA A 514 -9.52 -0.45 -19.22
C ALA A 514 -8.70 0.31 -18.17
N ASP A 515 -8.48 -0.30 -16.98
CA ASP A 515 -7.72 0.27 -15.86
C ASP A 515 -7.19 -0.84 -14.96
N LEU A 516 -6.06 -0.59 -14.28
CA LEU A 516 -5.44 -1.57 -13.37
C LEU A 516 -6.38 -2.01 -12.25
N PHE A 517 -7.15 -1.10 -11.64
CA PHE A 517 -8.06 -1.49 -10.57
C PHE A 517 -9.07 -2.56 -11.02
N ALA A 518 -9.49 -2.52 -12.27
CA ALA A 518 -10.42 -3.52 -12.81
C ALA A 518 -9.73 -4.88 -13.00
N ALA A 519 -8.50 -4.91 -13.49
CA ALA A 519 -7.69 -6.14 -13.55
C ALA A 519 -7.48 -6.73 -12.15
N PHE A 520 -7.19 -5.88 -11.15
CA PHE A 520 -7.07 -6.30 -9.75
C PHE A 520 -8.37 -6.92 -9.23
N ILE A 521 -9.54 -6.34 -9.48
CA ILE A 521 -10.82 -6.95 -9.06
C ILE A 521 -10.94 -8.39 -9.58
N TYR A 522 -10.59 -8.64 -10.85
CA TYR A 522 -10.60 -10.00 -11.41
C TYR A 522 -9.60 -10.93 -10.73
N ARG A 523 -8.38 -10.43 -10.49
CA ARG A 523 -7.33 -11.20 -9.83
C ARG A 523 -7.71 -11.59 -8.42
N LEU A 524 -8.31 -10.67 -7.67
CA LEU A 524 -8.61 -10.89 -6.25
C LEU A 524 -9.75 -11.88 -6.03
N PHE A 525 -10.67 -12.05 -6.99
CA PHE A 525 -11.61 -13.18 -6.94
C PHE A 525 -10.90 -14.53 -6.90
N GLU A 526 -9.70 -14.63 -7.48
CA GLU A 526 -8.94 -15.87 -7.47
C GLU A 526 -8.21 -16.10 -6.15
N LEU A 527 -7.94 -15.05 -5.36
CA LEU A 527 -7.25 -15.17 -4.08
C LEU A 527 -8.17 -15.53 -2.91
N VAL A 528 -9.50 -15.56 -3.08
CA VAL A 528 -10.43 -15.93 -2.02
C VAL A 528 -11.13 -17.26 -2.32
N PRO A 529 -11.49 -18.06 -1.29
CA PRO A 529 -12.36 -19.22 -1.45
C PRO A 529 -13.81 -18.81 -1.74
N LYS A 530 -14.69 -19.77 -2.05
CA LYS A 530 -16.14 -19.54 -2.10
C LYS A 530 -16.62 -19.00 -0.74
N HIS A 531 -17.48 -18.00 -0.74
CA HIS A 531 -17.96 -17.22 0.43
C HIS A 531 -16.88 -16.41 1.16
N GLY A 532 -15.63 -16.35 0.65
CA GLY A 532 -14.63 -15.41 1.11
C GLY A 532 -15.05 -13.97 0.79
N GLN A 533 -14.56 -13.02 1.57
CA GLN A 533 -14.93 -11.61 1.50
C GLN A 533 -13.86 -10.79 0.82
N LEU A 534 -14.29 -9.81 0.00
CA LEU A 534 -13.40 -8.85 -0.67
C LEU A 534 -13.86 -7.43 -0.33
N GLY A 535 -12.89 -6.56 -0.04
CA GLY A 535 -13.14 -5.15 0.22
C GLY A 535 -12.30 -4.27 -0.71
N PHE A 536 -12.94 -3.29 -1.33
CA PHE A 536 -12.29 -2.43 -2.33
C PHE A 536 -12.57 -0.95 -2.11
N MET A 537 -11.55 -0.14 -2.37
CA MET A 537 -11.71 1.27 -2.67
C MET A 537 -11.30 1.48 -4.13
N THR A 538 -12.21 2.02 -4.99
CA THR A 538 -11.93 2.20 -6.43
C THR A 538 -12.65 3.44 -6.98
N PRO A 539 -12.27 3.92 -8.18
CA PRO A 539 -13.12 4.85 -8.91
C PRO A 539 -14.50 4.25 -9.19
N TYR A 540 -15.60 4.97 -8.93
CA TYR A 540 -16.95 4.44 -9.15
C TYR A 540 -17.40 4.42 -10.61
N VAL A 541 -16.55 4.84 -11.55
CA VAL A 541 -16.87 4.85 -12.99
C VAL A 541 -17.30 3.47 -13.52
N TRP A 542 -16.80 2.40 -12.91
CA TRP A 542 -17.17 1.05 -13.28
C TRP A 542 -18.66 0.73 -13.07
N MET A 543 -19.35 1.46 -12.19
CA MET A 543 -20.78 1.29 -11.95
C MET A 543 -21.64 1.67 -13.17
N PHE A 544 -21.14 2.50 -14.08
CA PHE A 544 -21.98 3.15 -15.09
C PHE A 544 -21.49 3.05 -16.52
N ILE A 545 -20.18 3.20 -16.77
CA ILE A 545 -19.68 3.32 -18.15
C ILE A 545 -19.54 1.96 -18.87
N SER A 546 -19.68 1.98 -20.20
CA SER A 546 -19.75 0.78 -21.03
C SER A 546 -18.48 -0.07 -21.03
N SER A 547 -17.30 0.54 -20.84
CA SER A 547 -16.03 -0.20 -20.81
C SER A 547 -15.92 -1.22 -19.68
N TYR A 548 -16.77 -1.12 -18.65
CA TYR A 548 -16.82 -2.09 -17.53
C TYR A 548 -18.11 -2.90 -17.48
N GLU A 549 -18.86 -2.96 -18.57
CA GLU A 549 -20.14 -3.68 -18.62
C GLU A 549 -19.96 -5.18 -18.32
N GLN A 550 -18.95 -5.83 -18.88
CA GLN A 550 -18.69 -7.25 -18.66
C GLN A 550 -18.35 -7.51 -17.17
N MET A 551 -17.53 -6.65 -16.57
CA MET A 551 -17.20 -6.74 -15.14
C MET A 551 -18.45 -6.60 -14.27
N ARG A 552 -19.33 -5.61 -14.53
CA ARG A 552 -20.59 -5.47 -13.80
C ARG A 552 -21.48 -6.72 -13.94
N GLN A 553 -21.60 -7.24 -15.16
CA GLN A 553 -22.40 -8.43 -15.42
C GLN A 553 -21.87 -9.66 -14.67
N ARG A 554 -20.53 -9.82 -14.60
CA ARG A 554 -19.91 -10.87 -13.78
C ARG A 554 -20.26 -10.69 -12.31
N ILE A 555 -20.00 -9.50 -11.73
CA ILE A 555 -20.29 -9.20 -10.32
C ILE A 555 -21.77 -9.46 -10.00
N ILE A 556 -22.70 -8.96 -10.81
CA ILE A 556 -24.15 -9.12 -10.57
C ILE A 556 -24.63 -10.57 -10.68
N ARG A 557 -24.00 -11.37 -11.53
CA ARG A 557 -24.47 -12.74 -11.81
C ARG A 557 -23.76 -13.82 -11.01
N GLN A 558 -22.51 -13.62 -10.66
CA GLN A 558 -21.64 -14.65 -10.08
C GLN A 558 -21.21 -14.36 -8.65
N GLU A 559 -21.20 -13.08 -8.26
CA GLU A 559 -20.76 -12.65 -6.96
C GLU A 559 -21.90 -11.92 -6.21
N HIS A 560 -21.69 -11.56 -4.95
CA HIS A 560 -22.66 -10.78 -4.19
C HIS A 560 -22.05 -9.46 -3.71
N ILE A 561 -22.70 -8.33 -4.03
CA ILE A 561 -22.37 -7.03 -3.47
C ILE A 561 -22.95 -6.97 -2.06
N SER A 562 -22.12 -7.14 -1.03
CA SER A 562 -22.57 -7.07 0.35
C SER A 562 -22.95 -5.65 0.74
N SER A 563 -22.07 -4.68 0.45
CA SER A 563 -22.33 -3.25 0.66
C SER A 563 -21.49 -2.35 -0.26
N LEU A 564 -21.98 -1.10 -0.49
CA LEU A 564 -21.27 -0.10 -1.28
C LEU A 564 -21.57 1.30 -0.75
N ILE A 565 -20.52 2.10 -0.54
CA ILE A 565 -20.61 3.53 -0.21
C ILE A 565 -20.09 4.34 -1.39
N GLN A 566 -20.97 5.14 -2.01
CA GLN A 566 -20.62 6.05 -3.10
C GLN A 566 -20.31 7.43 -2.53
N LEU A 567 -19.05 7.88 -2.65
CA LEU A 567 -18.61 9.20 -2.21
C LEU A 567 -19.11 10.31 -3.16
N GLU A 568 -19.14 11.53 -2.66
CA GLU A 568 -19.31 12.73 -3.48
C GLU A 568 -18.09 12.89 -4.42
N TYR A 569 -18.26 13.59 -5.55
CA TYR A 569 -17.25 13.70 -6.61
C TYR A 569 -15.91 14.27 -6.09
N SER A 570 -15.95 15.27 -5.22
CA SER A 570 -14.79 15.88 -4.56
C SER A 570 -14.55 15.33 -3.14
N GLY A 571 -15.20 14.23 -2.80
CA GLY A 571 -15.23 13.62 -1.46
C GLY A 571 -13.93 12.96 -1.03
N PHE A 572 -12.86 13.11 -1.81
CA PHE A 572 -11.56 12.52 -1.51
C PHE A 572 -10.41 13.52 -1.75
N GLU A 573 -9.63 13.80 -0.72
CA GLU A 573 -8.44 14.66 -0.83
C GLU A 573 -7.31 13.89 -1.53
N GLY A 574 -6.74 14.49 -2.58
CA GLY A 574 -5.58 13.93 -3.30
C GLY A 574 -5.89 13.06 -4.52
N ALA A 575 -7.17 12.82 -4.84
CA ALA A 575 -7.57 12.22 -6.11
C ALA A 575 -8.53 13.12 -6.88
N THR A 576 -8.35 13.19 -8.20
CA THR A 576 -9.25 13.91 -9.13
C THR A 576 -10.31 12.98 -9.71
N VAL A 577 -10.47 11.77 -9.16
CA VAL A 577 -11.41 10.77 -9.64
C VAL A 577 -12.49 10.50 -8.59
N PRO A 578 -13.73 10.30 -9.02
CA PRO A 578 -14.83 9.98 -8.11
C PRO A 578 -14.68 8.56 -7.56
N ILE A 579 -14.72 8.41 -6.25
CA ILE A 579 -14.41 7.17 -5.52
C ILE A 579 -15.69 6.52 -4.98
N CYS A 580 -15.68 5.18 -4.93
CA CYS A 580 -16.56 4.36 -4.08
C CYS A 580 -15.72 3.36 -3.26
N THR A 581 -16.28 2.92 -2.15
CA THR A 581 -15.77 1.80 -1.38
C THR A 581 -16.87 0.74 -1.24
N PHE A 582 -16.51 -0.53 -1.40
CA PHE A 582 -17.50 -1.60 -1.42
C PHE A 582 -16.94 -2.94 -0.98
N THR A 583 -17.83 -3.81 -0.55
CA THR A 583 -17.51 -5.19 -0.17
C THR A 583 -18.28 -6.19 -1.02
N LEU A 584 -17.63 -7.29 -1.36
CA LEU A 584 -18.19 -8.39 -2.12
C LEU A 584 -18.00 -9.70 -1.36
N GLU A 585 -18.97 -10.60 -1.47
CA GLU A 585 -18.82 -12.02 -1.13
C GLU A 585 -18.62 -12.80 -2.42
N LYS A 586 -17.62 -13.69 -2.47
CA LYS A 586 -17.40 -14.56 -3.63
C LYS A 586 -18.47 -15.63 -3.71
N GLY A 587 -19.19 -15.62 -4.79
CA GLY A 587 -20.32 -16.50 -5.04
C GLY A 587 -21.65 -15.77 -4.98
N TYR A 588 -22.60 -16.27 -5.77
CA TYR A 588 -23.90 -15.65 -5.85
C TYR A 588 -24.71 -15.83 -4.55
N SER A 589 -25.34 -14.75 -4.07
CA SER A 589 -26.33 -14.78 -3.00
C SER A 589 -27.60 -14.08 -3.42
N SER A 590 -28.74 -14.50 -2.84
CA SER A 590 -30.05 -13.87 -3.04
C SER A 590 -30.33 -12.72 -2.08
N LYS A 591 -29.44 -12.47 -1.13
CA LYS A 591 -29.54 -11.37 -0.16
C LYS A 591 -29.63 -10.01 -0.84
N LYS A 592 -30.23 -9.04 -0.17
CA LYS A 592 -30.17 -7.66 -0.61
C LYS A 592 -28.79 -7.08 -0.34
N SER A 593 -28.38 -6.20 -1.26
CA SER A 593 -27.16 -5.41 -1.13
C SER A 593 -27.47 -4.08 -0.44
N ALA A 594 -26.58 -3.63 0.44
CA ALA A 594 -26.68 -2.36 1.14
C ALA A 594 -25.92 -1.25 0.39
N PHE A 595 -26.54 -0.11 0.16
CA PHE A 595 -25.92 1.03 -0.51
C PHE A 595 -26.06 2.30 0.33
N VAL A 596 -24.96 3.06 0.43
CA VAL A 596 -24.92 4.37 1.09
C VAL A 596 -24.54 5.42 0.05
N ARG A 597 -25.32 6.50 -0.02
CA ARG A 597 -25.11 7.59 -0.97
C ARG A 597 -24.65 8.86 -0.28
N LEU A 598 -23.42 9.29 -0.57
CA LEU A 598 -22.82 10.50 0.00
C LEU A 598 -22.75 11.67 -0.99
N SER A 599 -23.31 11.54 -2.20
CA SER A 599 -23.17 12.52 -3.28
C SER A 599 -23.73 13.92 -2.96
N ASP A 600 -24.57 14.06 -1.95
CA ASP A 600 -25.16 15.32 -1.54
C ASP A 600 -24.32 16.06 -0.48
N PHE A 601 -23.27 15.45 0.03
CA PHE A 601 -22.41 15.99 1.10
C PHE A 601 -21.04 16.39 0.54
N VAL A 602 -20.89 17.66 0.17
CA VAL A 602 -19.71 18.19 -0.51
C VAL A 602 -18.49 18.25 0.43
N GLY A 603 -17.37 17.72 -0.05
CA GLY A 603 -16.05 17.82 0.56
C GLY A 603 -15.64 16.60 1.41
N ALA A 604 -14.35 16.28 1.36
CA ALA A 604 -13.77 15.08 1.94
C ALA A 604 -14.01 14.93 3.45
N LYS A 605 -13.93 16.03 4.20
CA LYS A 605 -14.12 16.03 5.66
C LYS A 605 -15.51 15.63 6.13
N GLN A 606 -16.51 15.70 5.24
CA GLN A 606 -17.89 15.33 5.58
C GLN A 606 -18.19 13.85 5.32
N GLN A 607 -17.42 13.18 4.44
CA GLN A 607 -17.78 11.84 3.97
C GLN A 607 -17.84 10.81 5.10
N GLY A 608 -16.78 10.68 5.91
CA GLY A 608 -16.74 9.74 7.02
C GLY A 608 -17.83 9.99 8.07
N PRO A 609 -17.97 11.20 8.64
CA PRO A 609 -19.04 11.50 9.61
C PRO A 609 -20.45 11.26 9.05
N ARG A 610 -20.72 11.58 7.78
CA ARG A 610 -22.04 11.33 7.17
C ARG A 610 -22.27 9.84 6.90
N ALA A 611 -21.26 9.10 6.48
CA ALA A 611 -21.36 7.65 6.37
C ALA A 611 -21.73 7.02 7.71
N LEU A 612 -21.07 7.44 8.80
CA LEU A 612 -21.36 6.98 10.15
C LEU A 612 -22.80 7.26 10.57
N GLU A 613 -23.29 8.52 10.40
CA GLU A 613 -24.66 8.89 10.73
C GLU A 613 -25.71 8.08 9.95
N ILE A 614 -25.44 7.76 8.68
CA ILE A 614 -26.35 6.97 7.85
C ILE A 614 -26.35 5.51 8.28
N ILE A 615 -25.19 4.94 8.57
CA ILE A 615 -25.05 3.56 9.05
C ILE A 615 -25.69 3.40 10.43
N ASP A 616 -25.48 4.35 11.35
CA ASP A 616 -26.13 4.34 12.65
C ASP A 616 -27.67 4.41 12.53
N ALA A 617 -28.17 5.26 11.62
CA ALA A 617 -29.60 5.34 11.33
C ALA A 617 -30.20 4.03 10.75
N HIS A 618 -29.36 3.17 10.16
CA HIS A 618 -29.77 1.84 9.74
C HIS A 618 -29.69 0.81 10.87
N ASN A 619 -28.56 0.76 11.57
CA ASN A 619 -28.26 -0.28 12.56
C ASN A 619 -29.05 -0.09 13.87
N ASN A 620 -29.44 1.14 14.23
CA ASN A 620 -30.01 1.48 15.52
C ASN A 620 -31.47 1.89 15.39
N GLU A 621 -32.36 1.14 16.01
CA GLU A 621 -33.81 1.43 16.00
C GLU A 621 -34.14 2.83 16.54
N GLN A 622 -33.37 3.35 17.51
CA GLN A 622 -33.60 4.69 18.07
C GLN A 622 -33.30 5.79 17.07
N SER A 623 -32.38 5.55 16.15
CA SER A 623 -31.99 6.46 15.06
C SER A 623 -32.78 6.23 13.76
N ALA A 624 -33.64 5.22 13.68
CA ALA A 624 -34.37 4.81 12.47
C ALA A 624 -35.28 5.92 11.86
N HIS A 625 -35.69 6.91 12.66
CA HIS A 625 -36.46 8.08 12.22
C HIS A 625 -35.58 9.27 11.76
N SER A 626 -34.25 9.11 11.77
CA SER A 626 -33.32 10.14 11.27
C SER A 626 -33.53 10.42 9.79
N ASP A 627 -33.47 11.68 9.40
CA ASP A 627 -33.44 12.09 7.98
C ASP A 627 -32.29 11.46 7.18
N MET A 628 -31.26 10.98 7.86
CA MET A 628 -30.12 10.29 7.24
C MET A 628 -30.48 8.94 6.65
N ARG A 629 -31.52 8.25 7.17
CA ARG A 629 -32.00 6.95 6.65
C ARG A 629 -32.35 7.01 5.14
N ARG A 630 -32.76 8.14 4.59
CA ARG A 630 -33.08 8.31 3.16
C ARG A 630 -31.88 8.12 2.22
N TYR A 631 -30.66 8.15 2.74
CA TYR A 631 -29.43 7.92 2.00
C TYR A 631 -28.92 6.49 2.05
N PHE A 632 -29.65 5.61 2.76
CA PHE A 632 -29.41 4.19 2.83
C PHE A 632 -30.43 3.42 1.97
N PHE A 633 -29.96 2.52 1.11
CA PHE A 633 -30.78 1.76 0.18
C PHE A 633 -30.48 0.27 0.30
N GLU A 634 -31.54 -0.56 0.29
CA GLU A 634 -31.45 -2.02 0.26
C GLU A 634 -32.12 -2.52 -1.01
N VAL A 635 -31.31 -3.05 -1.92
CA VAL A 635 -31.74 -3.40 -3.28
C VAL A 635 -31.24 -4.81 -3.64
N SER A 636 -32.07 -5.59 -4.31
CA SER A 636 -31.61 -6.83 -4.91
C SER A 636 -30.73 -6.52 -6.12
N GLN A 637 -29.47 -6.99 -6.13
CA GLN A 637 -28.58 -6.77 -7.27
C GLN A 637 -29.09 -7.31 -8.60
N ARG A 638 -30.06 -8.28 -8.58
CA ARG A 638 -30.75 -8.77 -9.78
C ARG A 638 -31.51 -7.68 -10.52
N GLU A 639 -31.96 -6.65 -9.84
CA GLU A 639 -32.70 -5.55 -10.44
C GLU A 639 -31.83 -4.77 -11.45
N PHE A 640 -30.50 -4.70 -11.20
CA PHE A 640 -29.56 -4.03 -12.11
C PHE A 640 -29.41 -4.75 -13.46
N ALA A 641 -29.63 -6.07 -13.51
CA ALA A 641 -29.61 -6.81 -14.77
C ALA A 641 -30.72 -6.42 -15.75
N GLN A 642 -31.80 -5.78 -15.25
CA GLN A 642 -32.91 -5.29 -16.09
C GLN A 642 -32.57 -3.96 -16.76
N ILE A 643 -31.51 -3.27 -16.33
CA ILE A 643 -31.11 -1.97 -16.83
C ILE A 643 -30.12 -2.17 -17.97
N PRO A 644 -30.25 -1.45 -19.10
CA PRO A 644 -29.27 -1.52 -20.20
C PRO A 644 -27.85 -1.27 -19.70
N GLY A 645 -26.91 -2.15 -20.07
CA GLY A 645 -25.53 -2.10 -19.61
C GLY A 645 -25.33 -2.51 -18.15
N SER A 646 -26.36 -3.03 -17.49
CA SER A 646 -26.34 -3.49 -16.10
C SER A 646 -25.80 -2.43 -15.12
N SER A 647 -26.15 -1.15 -15.34
CA SER A 647 -25.69 -0.03 -14.50
C SER A 647 -26.21 -0.15 -13.08
N ILE A 648 -25.33 0.10 -12.08
CA ILE A 648 -25.65 0.00 -10.64
C ILE A 648 -26.27 1.31 -10.16
N VAL A 649 -27.57 1.47 -10.41
CA VAL A 649 -28.37 2.68 -10.08
C VAL A 649 -29.35 2.37 -8.93
N TYR A 650 -28.81 2.04 -7.79
CA TYR A 650 -29.51 1.56 -6.60
C TYR A 650 -30.55 2.53 -6.01
N TRP A 651 -30.52 3.81 -6.43
CA TRP A 651 -31.50 4.84 -6.01
C TRP A 651 -32.75 4.95 -6.89
N LEU A 652 -32.90 4.08 -7.91
CA LEU A 652 -34.06 4.12 -8.77
C LEU A 652 -35.32 3.61 -8.06
N SER A 653 -36.42 4.31 -8.28
CA SER A 653 -37.72 3.85 -7.80
C SER A 653 -38.24 2.63 -8.59
N LYS A 654 -39.06 1.79 -7.97
CA LYS A 654 -39.68 0.62 -8.64
C LYS A 654 -40.38 0.98 -9.97
N PRO A 655 -41.16 2.09 -10.09
CA PRO A 655 -41.76 2.47 -11.35
C PRO A 655 -40.75 2.77 -12.46
N MET A 656 -39.57 3.32 -12.11
CA MET A 656 -38.51 3.56 -13.08
C MET A 656 -37.85 2.26 -13.54
N LEU A 657 -37.62 1.31 -12.64
CA LEU A 657 -37.10 -0.02 -12.97
C LEU A 657 -38.09 -0.77 -13.90
N GLU A 658 -39.39 -0.69 -13.59
CA GLU A 658 -40.42 -1.27 -14.46
C GLU A 658 -40.46 -0.62 -15.85
N ALA A 659 -40.20 0.68 -15.95
CA ALA A 659 -40.11 1.35 -17.23
C ALA A 659 -38.96 0.79 -18.10
N PHE A 660 -37.80 0.46 -17.50
CA PHE A 660 -36.73 -0.21 -18.23
C PHE A 660 -37.08 -1.64 -18.63
N ALA A 661 -37.77 -2.39 -17.79
CA ALA A 661 -38.14 -3.78 -18.05
C ALA A 661 -39.27 -3.94 -19.08
N LYS A 662 -40.23 -3.03 -19.07
CA LYS A 662 -41.45 -3.11 -19.90
C LYS A 662 -41.49 -2.08 -21.03
N GLY A 663 -40.71 -1.01 -20.94
CA GLY A 663 -40.70 0.10 -21.89
C GLY A 663 -40.08 -0.28 -23.23
N GLN A 664 -40.55 0.36 -24.30
CA GLN A 664 -39.94 0.23 -25.62
C GLN A 664 -38.68 1.08 -25.69
N GLN A 665 -37.57 0.49 -26.10
CA GLN A 665 -36.31 1.22 -26.22
C GLN A 665 -36.41 2.30 -27.32
N LEU A 666 -35.97 3.52 -27.03
CA LEU A 666 -36.02 4.64 -27.97
C LEU A 666 -35.36 4.31 -29.31
N GLN A 667 -34.28 3.53 -29.30
CA GLN A 667 -33.57 3.13 -30.51
C GLN A 667 -34.42 2.29 -31.49
N THR A 668 -35.51 1.65 -31.03
CA THR A 668 -36.41 0.88 -31.88
C THR A 668 -37.39 1.76 -32.66
N VAL A 669 -37.62 2.97 -32.20
CA VAL A 669 -38.58 3.94 -32.82
C VAL A 669 -37.90 5.20 -33.31
N ALA A 670 -36.67 5.48 -32.92
CA ALA A 670 -35.87 6.63 -33.30
C ALA A 670 -34.38 6.24 -33.37
N SER A 671 -33.60 7.02 -34.08
CA SER A 671 -32.13 6.87 -34.13
C SER A 671 -31.48 7.91 -33.23
N PRO A 672 -31.23 7.60 -31.93
CA PRO A 672 -30.52 8.54 -31.04
C PRO A 672 -29.12 8.79 -31.61
N ARG A 673 -28.76 10.07 -31.78
CA ARG A 673 -27.44 10.46 -32.28
C ARG A 673 -26.83 11.46 -31.30
N LYS A 674 -25.52 11.34 -31.08
CA LYS A 674 -24.76 12.42 -30.48
C LYS A 674 -24.88 13.64 -31.36
N GLY A 675 -25.21 14.78 -30.80
CA GLY A 675 -25.26 16.06 -31.54
C GLY A 675 -23.88 16.48 -32.04
N LEU A 676 -23.80 17.68 -32.58
CA LEU A 676 -22.54 18.25 -33.04
C LEU A 676 -21.54 18.37 -31.90
N ASP A 677 -20.35 17.84 -32.12
CA ASP A 677 -19.21 18.05 -31.23
C ASP A 677 -18.26 19.05 -31.88
N THR A 678 -18.07 20.20 -31.25
CA THR A 678 -17.26 21.27 -31.83
C THR A 678 -15.77 21.00 -31.76
N GLY A 679 -15.33 20.09 -30.89
CA GLY A 679 -13.91 19.78 -30.61
C GLY A 679 -13.15 20.98 -30.01
N PHE A 680 -13.44 22.20 -30.43
CA PHE A 680 -12.83 23.44 -29.96
C PHE A 680 -13.85 24.59 -29.86
N ASN A 681 -14.46 24.72 -28.68
CA ASN A 681 -15.58 25.63 -28.45
C ASN A 681 -15.25 27.11 -28.74
N GLU A 682 -14.09 27.58 -28.29
CA GLU A 682 -13.66 28.98 -28.47
C GLU A 682 -13.56 29.38 -29.94
N ARG A 683 -13.26 28.42 -30.82
CA ARG A 683 -13.17 28.65 -32.25
C ARG A 683 -14.52 28.56 -32.93
N PHE A 684 -15.38 27.61 -32.54
CA PHE A 684 -16.58 27.25 -33.31
C PHE A 684 -17.89 27.67 -32.66
N LEU A 685 -17.88 28.13 -31.40
CA LEU A 685 -19.08 28.66 -30.75
C LEU A 685 -19.02 30.17 -30.62
N ARG A 686 -20.19 30.82 -30.86
CA ARG A 686 -20.41 32.22 -30.58
C ARG A 686 -21.75 32.39 -29.89
N HIS A 687 -21.87 33.38 -29.03
CA HIS A 687 -23.17 33.79 -28.52
C HIS A 687 -24.00 34.44 -29.61
N TRP A 688 -25.31 34.35 -29.52
CA TRP A 688 -26.22 34.88 -30.52
C TRP A 688 -26.00 36.38 -30.81
N PHE A 689 -25.52 37.15 -29.87
CA PHE A 689 -25.23 38.57 -30.01
C PHE A 689 -23.84 38.86 -30.63
N GLU A 690 -22.99 37.85 -30.79
CA GLU A 690 -21.67 37.97 -31.43
C GLU A 690 -21.73 37.72 -32.95
N VAL A 691 -22.86 37.24 -33.47
CA VAL A 691 -23.06 36.92 -34.88
C VAL A 691 -24.11 37.81 -35.50
N SER A 692 -23.91 38.18 -36.78
CA SER A 692 -24.90 38.95 -37.53
C SER A 692 -26.12 38.06 -37.85
N LEU A 693 -27.32 38.54 -37.55
CA LEU A 693 -28.59 37.88 -37.86
C LEU A 693 -29.05 38.23 -39.30
N ASN A 694 -28.17 38.00 -40.26
CA ASN A 694 -28.44 38.18 -41.70
C ASN A 694 -28.65 36.83 -42.39
N GLU A 695 -28.59 36.79 -43.72
CA GLU A 695 -28.72 35.58 -44.52
C GLU A 695 -27.64 34.53 -44.26
N GLU A 696 -26.50 34.92 -43.68
CA GLU A 696 -25.40 34.05 -43.31
C GLU A 696 -25.64 33.31 -41.98
N SER A 697 -26.66 33.71 -41.21
CA SER A 697 -27.10 33.03 -39.98
C SER A 697 -28.49 32.44 -40.16
N ALA A 698 -28.70 31.25 -39.67
CA ALA A 698 -29.98 30.55 -39.77
C ALA A 698 -30.39 29.97 -38.40
N PHE A 699 -31.64 30.24 -38.00
CA PHE A 699 -32.28 29.55 -36.87
C PHE A 699 -32.70 28.09 -37.21
N SER A 700 -32.57 27.69 -38.49
CA SER A 700 -32.74 26.33 -38.98
C SER A 700 -31.60 26.01 -39.94
N ILE A 701 -31.24 24.73 -40.07
CA ILE A 701 -30.17 24.28 -40.96
C ILE A 701 -30.56 24.62 -42.40
N LYS A 702 -29.89 25.59 -43.00
CA LYS A 702 -30.04 25.97 -44.41
C LYS A 702 -28.71 25.81 -45.14
N PRO A 703 -28.68 25.31 -46.38
CA PRO A 703 -27.47 25.28 -47.17
C PRO A 703 -26.90 26.72 -47.32
N GLY A 704 -25.59 26.85 -47.07
CA GLY A 704 -24.90 28.14 -47.20
C GLY A 704 -24.89 29.02 -45.96
N ALA A 705 -25.59 28.68 -44.87
CA ALA A 705 -25.50 29.43 -43.62
C ALA A 705 -24.13 29.13 -42.94
N ILE A 706 -23.50 30.19 -42.42
CA ILE A 706 -22.22 30.11 -41.68
C ILE A 706 -22.47 29.76 -40.22
N TRP A 707 -23.54 30.30 -39.63
CA TRP A 707 -23.90 30.14 -38.23
C TRP A 707 -25.21 29.39 -38.07
N PHE A 708 -25.20 28.38 -37.19
CA PHE A 708 -26.36 27.56 -36.87
C PHE A 708 -26.65 27.57 -35.37
N PRO A 709 -27.93 27.50 -34.96
CA PRO A 709 -28.27 27.34 -33.56
C PRO A 709 -27.66 26.04 -32.99
N TYR A 710 -27.00 26.14 -31.85
CA TYR A 710 -26.39 25.01 -31.16
C TYR A 710 -26.75 25.05 -29.68
N ASN A 711 -27.36 23.96 -29.18
CA ASN A 711 -27.60 23.76 -27.74
C ASN A 711 -26.46 22.95 -27.16
N LYS A 712 -25.76 23.57 -26.25
CA LYS A 712 -24.65 22.91 -25.51
C LYS A 712 -25.16 22.33 -24.20
#